data_68ea55526db4c83ef16ffd8b42087054
#
_entry.id   68ea55526db4c83ef16ffd8b42087054
#
_cell.length_a   1.000
_cell.length_b   1.000
_cell.length_c   1.000
_cell.angle_alpha   90.00
_cell.angle_beta   90.00
_cell.angle_gamma   90.00
#
_symmetry.space_group_name_H-M   'P 1'
#
loop_
_entity.id
_entity.type
_entity.pdbx_description
1 polymer ?
#
loop_
_entity_poly.entity_id
_entity_poly.type
_entity_poly.pdbx_seq_one_letter_code
_entity_poly.pdbx_strand_id
1 'polypeptide(L)'
;MMTSAEIRKEFLAFFASKKHQIVPSAPIVVKNDPTLLFTNAGMNQFKDYFLGNRKPEYKRIVDTQKCLRVSGKHNDLEEVGVDTYHHTMFEMLGNWSFGDYFKDEAIAWSWELLTEVYKIDKDRLYVSVFEGDESEGLPMSTIALDAWKKLVDEDKIIFGNKKDNFWEMGDTGPCGPCSEIHVDCRSDAERKLIPGRDLVNKDHPQVIEIWNNVFMQYNRLKDGTLEPLPAKHVDTGMGFERLVRVLQGKQSNYDTDVFSGTISTVATITGKIYDRSDSKEAVAFRVIADHIRAISFTIADGQLPSNTGAGYVIRRILRRAVRYYYTYLDYKQPLLFKLVPVLAAQFSEVFPELAAQEEFVTKVVREEEDAFLRTLDKGLKRIDELMKASNSSVIEGKAAFELFDTYGFPIDLTRLIAQENNLAVDEKGFEAEMQQQKNRSRAATAIDAADWVIVNDSEHQTFVGYTEKICTTTVTKYRKVTSKGNTGYQIVLESTPFYAESGGQVGDIGVLEFEGSTIDVIDTKKENNLIIHFTTEIPASLEGSVVAKVNTDIRKSICAHHSATHLLHAALRQVLGNHVAQKGSLVNAAQLRFDFSHFAKVSAEELQQIEDIINEKIRANIPVVIKEMTKDEAVALGAMALFGEKYGDTVRVVIMDPNYSIELCGGTHVGATGALGLFKLRSESAVAAGVRRIEALCGEGATTQVNEALAELETIKELVKNTKEPVKAVQQMVADLQSLKKRIESYEALALVGIKKELESKVTRIGDTHFIGAVVSVSNPDGLKKLCSELQASYTNLLVILAANIDGKASVAVLVDDNLQGTKGLEAQKIIKDHVAPLIKGGGGGQKGLATAGGQDPSNLAKVIETVKGLLN
;
A
#
# COMPACT_ATOMS: atom_id res chain seq x y z
N MET A 1 9.52 -42.17 -8.19
CA MET A 1 9.62 -40.77 -8.66
C MET A 1 9.86 -39.94 -7.41
N MET A 2 10.95 -39.18 -7.36
CA MET A 2 11.29 -38.34 -6.19
C MET A 2 10.34 -37.17 -6.08
N THR A 3 9.93 -36.86 -4.84
CA THR A 3 9.18 -35.63 -4.53
C THR A 3 10.13 -34.42 -4.51
N SER A 4 9.58 -33.22 -4.64
CA SER A 4 10.35 -31.97 -4.53
C SER A 4 11.09 -31.84 -3.18
N ALA A 5 10.47 -32.29 -2.10
CA ALA A 5 11.09 -32.33 -0.77
C ALA A 5 12.30 -33.30 -0.71
N GLU A 6 12.18 -34.49 -1.28
CA GLU A 6 13.29 -35.46 -1.37
C GLU A 6 14.44 -34.92 -2.22
N ILE A 7 14.15 -34.32 -3.37
CA ILE A 7 15.15 -33.71 -4.27
C ILE A 7 15.97 -32.64 -3.52
N ARG A 8 15.30 -31.75 -2.80
CA ARG A 8 15.95 -30.69 -2.02
C ARG A 8 16.83 -31.29 -0.92
N LYS A 9 16.32 -32.29 -0.21
CA LYS A 9 17.04 -32.97 0.86
C LYS A 9 18.29 -33.67 0.36
N GLU A 10 18.22 -34.35 -0.78
CA GLU A 10 19.37 -35.02 -1.38
C GLU A 10 20.46 -34.02 -1.83
N PHE A 11 20.08 -32.85 -2.39
CA PHE A 11 21.03 -31.79 -2.73
C PHE A 11 21.82 -31.32 -1.50
N LEU A 12 21.11 -30.97 -0.44
CA LEU A 12 21.71 -30.50 0.80
C LEU A 12 22.60 -31.59 1.45
N ALA A 13 22.13 -32.84 1.48
CA ALA A 13 22.87 -33.96 2.03
C ALA A 13 24.14 -34.27 1.22
N PHE A 14 24.06 -34.22 -0.11
CA PHE A 14 25.22 -34.44 -0.98
C PHE A 14 26.34 -33.44 -0.69
N PHE A 15 26.03 -32.13 -0.68
CA PHE A 15 27.04 -31.10 -0.41
C PHE A 15 27.50 -31.10 1.07
N ALA A 16 26.63 -31.46 2.01
CA ALA A 16 27.04 -31.68 3.39
C ALA A 16 28.10 -32.81 3.47
N SER A 17 27.98 -33.91 2.68
CA SER A 17 28.98 -34.94 2.55
C SER A 17 30.33 -34.47 2.01
N LYS A 18 30.29 -33.40 1.17
CA LYS A 18 31.48 -32.68 0.66
C LYS A 18 31.96 -31.58 1.61
N LYS A 19 31.53 -31.61 2.89
CA LYS A 19 31.91 -30.68 3.98
C LYS A 19 31.37 -29.24 3.81
N HIS A 20 30.24 -29.06 3.16
CA HIS A 20 29.53 -27.78 3.16
C HIS A 20 28.66 -27.65 4.41
N GLN A 21 28.65 -26.46 4.99
CA GLN A 21 27.70 -26.11 6.06
C GLN A 21 26.35 -25.75 5.45
N ILE A 22 25.29 -26.42 5.90
CA ILE A 22 23.92 -26.04 5.53
C ILE A 22 23.55 -24.76 6.30
N VAL A 23 23.09 -23.74 5.58
CA VAL A 23 22.60 -22.48 6.16
C VAL A 23 21.18 -22.20 5.70
N PRO A 24 20.39 -21.40 6.46
CA PRO A 24 19.05 -21.03 6.06
C PRO A 24 19.04 -20.04 4.89
N SER A 25 17.93 -20.03 4.15
CA SER A 25 17.66 -19.01 3.12
C SER A 25 17.65 -17.62 3.72
N ALA A 26 18.30 -16.67 3.04
CA ALA A 26 18.12 -15.26 3.36
C ALA A 26 16.68 -14.79 3.00
N PRO A 27 16.21 -13.70 3.61
CA PRO A 27 14.95 -13.08 3.22
C PRO A 27 14.96 -12.64 1.74
N ILE A 28 13.79 -12.69 1.10
CA ILE A 28 13.62 -12.20 -0.28
C ILE A 28 13.90 -10.69 -0.36
N VAL A 29 13.51 -9.92 0.67
CA VAL A 29 13.72 -8.46 0.69
C VAL A 29 15.06 -8.15 1.31
N VAL A 30 15.94 -7.57 0.53
CA VAL A 30 17.27 -7.18 0.99
C VAL A 30 17.16 -5.90 1.82
N LYS A 31 17.56 -6.00 3.09
CA LYS A 31 17.67 -4.85 3.99
C LYS A 31 19.11 -4.35 3.93
N ASN A 32 19.32 -3.03 3.76
CA ASN A 32 20.63 -2.38 3.79
C ASN A 32 21.53 -2.54 2.53
N ASP A 33 21.04 -3.02 1.41
CA ASP A 33 21.75 -2.93 0.13
C ASP A 33 21.04 -1.92 -0.79
N PRO A 34 21.66 -0.78 -1.13
CA PRO A 34 21.05 0.23 -1.99
C PRO A 34 21.00 -0.18 -3.47
N THR A 35 21.67 -1.28 -3.85
CA THR A 35 21.77 -1.76 -5.23
C THR A 35 20.73 -2.81 -5.58
N LEU A 36 20.13 -3.48 -4.58
CA LEU A 36 19.18 -4.58 -4.76
C LEU A 36 17.91 -4.38 -3.93
N LEU A 37 16.76 -4.46 -4.59
CA LEU A 37 15.45 -4.48 -3.91
C LEU A 37 15.12 -5.87 -3.36
N PHE A 38 15.52 -6.92 -4.08
CA PHE A 38 15.19 -8.31 -3.77
C PHE A 38 16.42 -9.19 -3.94
N THR A 39 16.46 -10.28 -3.20
CA THR A 39 17.39 -11.38 -3.41
C THR A 39 17.04 -12.05 -4.75
N ASN A 40 17.88 -11.85 -5.77
CA ASN A 40 17.68 -12.37 -7.13
C ASN A 40 18.58 -13.56 -7.47
N ALA A 41 19.55 -13.86 -6.59
CA ALA A 41 20.46 -14.99 -6.69
C ALA A 41 20.93 -15.44 -5.30
N GLY A 42 21.35 -16.69 -5.16
CA GLY A 42 21.82 -17.28 -3.90
C GLY A 42 23.01 -16.56 -3.29
N MET A 43 23.86 -16.01 -4.13
CA MET A 43 25.09 -15.32 -3.72
C MET A 43 24.84 -13.97 -3.03
N ASN A 44 23.67 -13.37 -3.14
CA ASN A 44 23.43 -12.00 -2.63
C ASN A 44 23.75 -11.87 -1.14
N GLN A 45 23.39 -12.88 -0.33
CA GLN A 45 23.69 -12.88 1.10
C GLN A 45 25.18 -13.00 1.43
N PHE A 46 26.02 -13.43 0.47
CA PHE A 46 27.45 -13.67 0.62
C PHE A 46 28.32 -12.63 -0.10
N LYS A 47 27.74 -11.57 -0.65
CA LYS A 47 28.44 -10.52 -1.42
C LYS A 47 29.72 -10.01 -0.74
N ASP A 48 29.67 -9.75 0.57
CA ASP A 48 30.81 -9.23 1.34
C ASP A 48 31.93 -10.27 1.52
N TYR A 49 31.62 -11.56 1.47
CA TYR A 49 32.63 -12.63 1.48
C TYR A 49 33.39 -12.68 0.17
N PHE A 50 32.71 -12.53 -0.97
CA PHE A 50 33.35 -12.45 -2.30
C PHE A 50 34.27 -11.24 -2.46
N LEU A 51 33.81 -10.07 -1.97
CA LEU A 51 34.57 -8.82 -2.04
C LEU A 51 35.72 -8.74 -1.01
N GLY A 52 35.79 -9.70 -0.07
CA GLY A 52 36.77 -9.67 1.01
C GLY A 52 36.49 -8.65 2.12
N ASN A 53 35.32 -7.99 2.10
CA ASN A 53 34.90 -7.03 3.11
C ASN A 53 34.63 -7.69 4.47
N ARG A 54 34.27 -8.98 4.43
CA ARG A 54 33.99 -9.79 5.62
C ARG A 54 34.64 -11.15 5.48
N LYS A 55 35.22 -11.69 6.56
CA LYS A 55 35.77 -13.03 6.58
C LYS A 55 34.61 -14.05 6.69
N PRO A 56 34.53 -15.09 5.82
CA PRO A 56 33.50 -16.10 5.90
C PRO A 56 33.65 -16.94 7.18
N GLU A 57 32.53 -17.22 7.83
CA GLU A 57 32.49 -18.12 8.98
C GLU A 57 32.80 -19.56 8.57
N TYR A 58 32.23 -19.98 7.43
CA TYR A 58 32.49 -21.28 6.83
C TYR A 58 33.00 -21.08 5.39
N LYS A 59 34.04 -21.85 5.01
CA LYS A 59 34.61 -21.76 3.67
C LYS A 59 33.76 -22.44 2.59
N ARG A 60 32.90 -23.37 3.00
CA ARG A 60 31.96 -24.10 2.14
C ARG A 60 30.57 -23.98 2.70
N ILE A 61 29.63 -23.49 1.91
CA ILE A 61 28.23 -23.30 2.30
C ILE A 61 27.33 -23.94 1.25
N VAL A 62 26.19 -24.46 1.70
CA VAL A 62 25.09 -24.95 0.84
C VAL A 62 23.76 -24.52 1.39
N ASP A 63 22.84 -24.11 0.54
CA ASP A 63 21.46 -23.82 0.91
C ASP A 63 20.47 -24.02 -0.25
N THR A 64 19.19 -23.78 0.05
CA THR A 64 18.16 -23.49 -0.92
C THR A 64 17.67 -22.07 -0.68
N GLN A 65 17.90 -21.15 -1.60
CA GLN A 65 17.63 -19.73 -1.48
C GLN A 65 16.34 -19.35 -2.19
N LYS A 66 15.43 -18.65 -1.48
CA LYS A 66 14.28 -17.98 -2.09
C LYS A 66 14.76 -16.79 -2.94
N CYS A 67 14.51 -16.82 -4.24
CA CYS A 67 14.88 -15.76 -5.18
C CYS A 67 13.63 -15.11 -5.81
N LEU A 68 13.68 -13.80 -6.05
CA LEU A 68 12.62 -13.05 -6.72
C LEU A 68 13.20 -12.25 -7.90
N ARG A 69 12.69 -12.49 -9.12
CA ARG A 69 13.09 -11.83 -10.37
C ARG A 69 11.93 -11.12 -11.04
N VAL A 70 11.67 -9.88 -10.63
CA VAL A 70 10.50 -9.09 -11.07
C VAL A 70 10.84 -7.62 -11.33
N SER A 71 12.14 -7.28 -11.36
CA SER A 71 12.61 -5.91 -11.59
C SER A 71 14.09 -5.87 -11.96
N GLY A 72 14.53 -4.79 -12.60
CA GLY A 72 15.92 -4.55 -12.95
C GLY A 72 16.40 -5.42 -14.14
N LYS A 73 17.68 -5.81 -14.10
CA LYS A 73 18.34 -6.61 -15.16
C LYS A 73 17.73 -8.01 -15.30
N HIS A 74 17.22 -8.57 -14.19
CA HIS A 74 16.56 -9.88 -14.14
C HIS A 74 15.07 -9.68 -13.84
N ASN A 75 14.25 -9.61 -14.89
CA ASN A 75 12.80 -9.41 -14.79
C ASN A 75 12.05 -10.42 -15.64
N ASP A 76 11.52 -11.45 -15.02
CA ASP A 76 10.84 -12.57 -15.69
C ASP A 76 9.30 -12.43 -15.64
N LEU A 77 8.77 -11.28 -15.17
CA LEU A 77 7.34 -11.13 -14.87
C LEU A 77 6.42 -11.34 -16.08
N GLU A 78 6.87 -10.96 -17.29
CA GLU A 78 6.05 -11.03 -18.50
C GLU A 78 5.97 -12.46 -19.04
N GLU A 79 7.01 -13.27 -18.86
CA GLU A 79 7.13 -14.66 -19.30
C GLU A 79 6.38 -15.62 -18.38
N VAL A 80 6.20 -15.24 -17.11
CA VAL A 80 5.56 -16.08 -16.08
C VAL A 80 4.15 -16.48 -16.49
N GLY A 81 3.93 -17.80 -16.50
CA GLY A 81 2.65 -18.44 -16.85
C GLY A 81 2.43 -18.56 -18.37
N VAL A 82 3.14 -17.80 -19.19
CA VAL A 82 3.10 -17.88 -20.66
C VAL A 82 4.02 -19.00 -21.14
N ASP A 83 5.25 -19.02 -20.65
CA ASP A 83 6.16 -20.14 -20.89
C ASP A 83 6.03 -21.23 -19.81
N THR A 84 6.92 -22.23 -19.83
CA THR A 84 6.83 -23.42 -18.99
C THR A 84 7.85 -23.47 -17.86
N TYR A 85 8.74 -22.47 -17.70
CA TYR A 85 9.90 -22.55 -16.81
C TYR A 85 10.34 -21.24 -16.13
N HIS A 86 9.82 -20.06 -16.49
CA HIS A 86 10.08 -18.82 -15.77
C HIS A 86 9.11 -18.62 -14.59
N HIS A 87 9.64 -18.04 -13.52
CA HIS A 87 8.90 -17.78 -12.28
C HIS A 87 9.24 -16.42 -11.70
N THR A 88 8.26 -15.78 -11.05
CA THR A 88 8.53 -14.57 -10.24
C THR A 88 9.36 -14.91 -9.02
N MET A 89 8.94 -15.94 -8.27
CA MET A 89 9.70 -16.51 -7.18
C MET A 89 10.08 -17.95 -7.52
N PHE A 90 11.34 -18.30 -7.28
CA PHE A 90 11.86 -19.66 -7.45
C PHE A 90 12.88 -19.98 -6.34
N GLU A 91 13.15 -21.27 -6.18
CA GLU A 91 14.21 -21.73 -5.31
C GLU A 91 15.50 -21.91 -6.12
N MET A 92 16.59 -21.35 -5.62
CA MET A 92 17.93 -21.59 -6.16
C MET A 92 18.68 -22.50 -5.18
N LEU A 93 18.96 -23.72 -5.61
CA LEU A 93 19.86 -24.60 -4.90
C LEU A 93 21.29 -24.14 -5.18
N GLY A 94 22.01 -23.75 -4.13
CA GLY A 94 23.34 -23.16 -4.26
C GLY A 94 24.37 -23.84 -3.39
N ASN A 95 25.61 -23.95 -3.92
CA ASN A 95 26.78 -24.30 -3.14
C ASN A 95 27.93 -23.33 -3.43
N TRP A 96 28.61 -22.93 -2.38
CA TRP A 96 29.62 -21.88 -2.41
C TRP A 96 30.96 -22.35 -1.86
N SER A 97 32.05 -21.83 -2.47
CA SER A 97 33.41 -21.93 -1.98
C SER A 97 34.04 -20.55 -1.84
N PHE A 98 34.48 -20.21 -0.64
CA PHE A 98 35.13 -18.95 -0.35
C PHE A 98 36.64 -19.14 -0.24
N GLY A 99 37.32 -19.20 -1.40
CA GLY A 99 38.77 -19.40 -1.48
C GLY A 99 39.25 -20.76 -1.03
N ASP A 100 38.42 -21.82 -1.19
CA ASP A 100 38.77 -23.19 -0.83
C ASP A 100 38.93 -24.10 -2.07
N TYR A 101 37.84 -24.60 -2.66
CA TYR A 101 37.90 -25.34 -3.95
C TYR A 101 37.48 -24.44 -5.12
N PHE A 102 37.79 -24.89 -6.35
CA PHE A 102 37.46 -24.11 -7.53
C PHE A 102 36.88 -24.99 -8.67
N LYS A 103 37.26 -24.75 -9.94
CA LYS A 103 36.59 -25.30 -11.12
C LYS A 103 36.57 -26.83 -11.21
N ASP A 104 37.68 -27.49 -10.92
CA ASP A 104 37.78 -28.95 -11.05
C ASP A 104 36.82 -29.68 -10.11
N GLU A 105 36.80 -29.33 -8.83
CA GLU A 105 35.90 -29.93 -7.84
C GLU A 105 34.44 -29.55 -8.09
N ALA A 106 34.16 -28.28 -8.37
CA ALA A 106 32.80 -27.83 -8.63
C ALA A 106 32.17 -28.61 -9.80
N ILE A 107 32.89 -28.73 -10.92
CA ILE A 107 32.45 -29.45 -12.10
C ILE A 107 32.28 -30.94 -11.81
N ALA A 108 33.27 -31.57 -11.16
CA ALA A 108 33.19 -32.98 -10.82
C ALA A 108 32.01 -33.30 -9.93
N TRP A 109 31.74 -32.48 -8.87
CA TRP A 109 30.61 -32.70 -7.97
C TRP A 109 29.25 -32.40 -8.60
N SER A 110 29.17 -31.39 -9.48
CA SER A 110 27.94 -31.14 -10.24
C SER A 110 27.57 -32.33 -11.10
N TRP A 111 28.55 -32.91 -11.80
CA TRP A 111 28.33 -34.07 -12.62
C TRP A 111 27.99 -35.33 -11.80
N GLU A 112 28.72 -35.58 -10.69
CA GLU A 112 28.44 -36.68 -9.75
C GLU A 112 26.99 -36.60 -9.23
N LEU A 113 26.56 -35.44 -8.79
CA LEU A 113 25.22 -35.27 -8.25
C LEU A 113 24.13 -35.58 -9.30
N LEU A 114 24.28 -35.02 -10.51
CA LEU A 114 23.27 -35.21 -11.56
C LEU A 114 23.22 -36.65 -12.08
N THR A 115 24.36 -37.27 -12.27
CA THR A 115 24.45 -38.59 -12.99
C THR A 115 24.45 -39.77 -12.03
N GLU A 116 25.05 -39.64 -10.83
CA GLU A 116 25.19 -40.77 -9.90
C GLU A 116 24.13 -40.72 -8.77
N VAL A 117 23.73 -39.56 -8.30
CA VAL A 117 22.70 -39.40 -7.27
C VAL A 117 21.32 -39.30 -7.91
N TYR A 118 21.09 -38.30 -8.75
CA TYR A 118 19.79 -38.09 -9.40
C TYR A 118 19.53 -39.02 -10.59
N LYS A 119 20.55 -39.70 -11.07
CA LYS A 119 20.45 -40.67 -12.17
C LYS A 119 19.89 -40.10 -13.47
N ILE A 120 20.19 -38.84 -13.76
CA ILE A 120 19.86 -38.23 -15.05
C ILE A 120 20.71 -38.92 -16.12
N ASP A 121 20.10 -39.28 -17.24
CA ASP A 121 20.77 -39.92 -18.34
C ASP A 121 21.83 -38.99 -18.94
N LYS A 122 23.09 -39.45 -18.88
CA LYS A 122 24.27 -38.73 -19.38
C LYS A 122 24.12 -38.28 -20.83
N ASP A 123 23.43 -39.09 -21.65
CA ASP A 123 23.20 -38.78 -23.06
C ASP A 123 22.30 -37.55 -23.28
N ARG A 124 21.50 -37.17 -22.27
CA ARG A 124 20.64 -36.00 -22.34
C ARG A 124 21.28 -34.72 -21.83
N LEU A 125 22.50 -34.81 -21.30
CA LEU A 125 23.21 -33.67 -20.70
C LEU A 125 24.13 -32.99 -21.69
N TYR A 126 24.12 -31.68 -21.73
CA TYR A 126 25.03 -30.81 -22.46
C TYR A 126 25.61 -29.79 -21.49
N VAL A 127 26.88 -29.36 -21.76
CA VAL A 127 27.53 -28.38 -20.88
C VAL A 127 28.05 -27.23 -21.73
N SER A 128 28.02 -26.01 -21.18
CA SER A 128 28.60 -24.85 -21.85
C SER A 128 29.85 -24.36 -21.12
N VAL A 129 30.76 -23.73 -21.87
CA VAL A 129 32.01 -23.17 -21.35
C VAL A 129 32.20 -21.79 -21.95
N PHE A 130 32.64 -20.83 -21.17
CA PHE A 130 32.91 -19.46 -21.61
C PHE A 130 34.03 -19.43 -22.64
N GLU A 131 33.76 -18.93 -23.87
CA GLU A 131 34.69 -18.85 -24.99
C GLU A 131 35.69 -17.71 -24.90
N GLY A 132 35.48 -16.77 -23.97
CA GLY A 132 36.26 -15.54 -23.81
C GLY A 132 35.56 -14.32 -24.39
N ASP A 133 36.12 -13.13 -24.15
CA ASP A 133 35.71 -11.86 -24.75
C ASP A 133 36.94 -10.98 -24.93
N GLU A 134 37.41 -10.89 -26.18
CA GLU A 134 38.58 -10.08 -26.51
C GLU A 134 38.39 -8.59 -26.26
N SER A 135 37.17 -8.09 -26.37
CA SER A 135 36.86 -6.67 -26.18
C SER A 135 37.03 -6.20 -24.72
N GLU A 136 36.85 -7.11 -23.76
CA GLU A 136 37.10 -6.86 -22.32
C GLU A 136 38.38 -7.54 -21.81
N GLY A 137 39.19 -8.15 -22.73
CA GLY A 137 40.44 -8.84 -22.35
C GLY A 137 40.20 -10.11 -21.51
N LEU A 138 39.04 -10.75 -21.63
CA LEU A 138 38.67 -11.94 -20.86
C LEU A 138 39.07 -13.21 -21.63
N PRO A 139 39.95 -14.06 -21.06
CA PRO A 139 40.38 -15.29 -21.73
C PRO A 139 39.30 -16.37 -21.66
N MET A 140 39.34 -17.29 -22.61
CA MET A 140 38.57 -18.53 -22.58
C MET A 140 38.80 -19.31 -21.29
N SER A 141 37.77 -19.98 -20.80
CA SER A 141 37.81 -20.77 -19.57
C SER A 141 38.41 -22.17 -19.78
N THR A 142 39.71 -22.24 -20.13
CA THR A 142 40.41 -23.50 -20.47
C THR A 142 40.36 -24.54 -19.35
N ILE A 143 40.51 -24.12 -18.06
CA ILE A 143 40.44 -25.03 -16.91
C ILE A 143 39.05 -25.71 -16.82
N ALA A 144 37.97 -24.99 -17.09
CA ALA A 144 36.62 -25.58 -17.08
C ALA A 144 36.46 -26.55 -18.27
N LEU A 145 36.96 -26.17 -19.43
CA LEU A 145 36.99 -27.05 -20.62
C LEU A 145 37.73 -28.37 -20.35
N ASP A 146 38.93 -28.30 -19.78
CA ASP A 146 39.72 -29.47 -19.47
C ASP A 146 39.08 -30.35 -18.36
N ALA A 147 38.37 -29.73 -17.41
CA ALA A 147 37.62 -30.47 -16.40
C ALA A 147 36.44 -31.24 -17.03
N TRP A 148 35.71 -30.60 -17.96
CA TRP A 148 34.58 -31.26 -18.63
C TRP A 148 35.04 -32.38 -19.58
N LYS A 149 36.13 -32.23 -20.31
CA LYS A 149 36.67 -33.27 -21.17
C LYS A 149 37.03 -34.58 -20.47
N LYS A 150 37.18 -34.54 -19.15
CA LYS A 150 37.37 -35.75 -18.33
C LYS A 150 36.04 -36.50 -18.03
N LEU A 151 34.87 -35.84 -18.21
CA LEU A 151 33.57 -36.32 -17.78
C LEU A 151 32.58 -36.56 -18.92
N VAL A 152 32.70 -35.77 -20.02
CA VAL A 152 31.77 -35.82 -21.14
C VAL A 152 32.56 -35.82 -22.47
N ASP A 153 31.92 -36.34 -23.52
CA ASP A 153 32.46 -36.29 -24.87
C ASP A 153 32.50 -34.84 -25.42
N GLU A 154 33.47 -34.52 -26.25
CA GLU A 154 33.65 -33.14 -26.74
C GLU A 154 32.42 -32.60 -27.52
N ASP A 155 31.64 -33.46 -28.13
CA ASP A 155 30.43 -33.09 -28.84
C ASP A 155 29.28 -32.63 -27.90
N LYS A 156 29.41 -32.91 -26.62
CA LYS A 156 28.47 -32.42 -25.55
C LYS A 156 28.91 -31.08 -24.99
N ILE A 157 30.08 -30.54 -25.34
CA ILE A 157 30.58 -29.26 -24.83
C ILE A 157 30.29 -28.16 -25.83
N ILE A 158 29.64 -27.12 -25.41
CA ILE A 158 29.27 -25.95 -26.22
C ILE A 158 30.07 -24.72 -25.73
N PHE A 159 30.55 -23.92 -26.65
CA PHE A 159 31.21 -22.66 -26.34
C PHE A 159 30.16 -21.54 -26.33
N GLY A 160 30.08 -20.82 -25.22
CA GLY A 160 29.15 -19.74 -25.04
C GLY A 160 29.84 -18.40 -24.87
N ASN A 161 29.21 -17.37 -25.42
CA ASN A 161 29.67 -16.00 -25.36
C ASN A 161 29.46 -15.36 -23.98
N LYS A 162 29.82 -14.09 -23.85
CA LYS A 162 29.67 -13.34 -22.58
C LYS A 162 28.25 -13.27 -22.12
N LYS A 163 27.23 -13.16 -22.99
CA LYS A 163 25.81 -13.08 -22.61
C LYS A 163 25.39 -14.36 -21.89
N ASP A 164 25.84 -15.52 -22.36
CA ASP A 164 25.40 -16.81 -21.87
C ASP A 164 26.32 -17.35 -20.75
N ASN A 165 27.64 -17.16 -20.88
CA ASN A 165 28.62 -17.80 -19.98
C ASN A 165 29.53 -16.85 -19.21
N PHE A 166 29.07 -15.59 -18.96
CA PHE A 166 29.71 -14.67 -18.02
C PHE A 166 28.66 -14.04 -17.10
N TRP A 167 28.63 -14.47 -15.86
CA TRP A 167 27.62 -14.02 -14.92
C TRP A 167 28.03 -12.75 -14.19
N GLU A 168 27.09 -11.82 -14.05
CA GLU A 168 27.25 -10.54 -13.36
C GLU A 168 26.10 -10.33 -12.38
N MET A 169 26.39 -9.96 -11.13
CA MET A 169 25.38 -9.72 -10.08
C MET A 169 24.39 -8.60 -10.46
N GLY A 170 24.91 -7.56 -11.09
CA GLY A 170 24.19 -6.38 -11.55
C GLY A 170 25.10 -5.50 -12.39
N ASP A 171 24.85 -4.19 -12.42
CA ASP A 171 25.73 -3.23 -13.12
C ASP A 171 27.10 -3.10 -12.45
N THR A 172 27.22 -3.46 -11.19
CA THR A 172 28.46 -3.49 -10.40
C THR A 172 28.44 -4.68 -9.43
N GLY A 173 29.62 -5.13 -9.02
CA GLY A 173 29.77 -6.20 -8.02
C GLY A 173 30.52 -7.42 -8.52
N PRO A 174 30.57 -8.50 -7.74
CA PRO A 174 31.26 -9.73 -8.09
C PRO A 174 30.73 -10.33 -9.39
N CYS A 175 31.65 -10.84 -10.23
CA CYS A 175 31.33 -11.45 -11.52
C CYS A 175 32.41 -12.44 -11.93
N GLY A 176 32.10 -13.24 -12.95
CA GLY A 176 33.07 -14.17 -13.52
C GLY A 176 32.49 -15.10 -14.58
N PRO A 177 33.38 -15.82 -15.30
CA PRO A 177 32.96 -16.80 -16.28
C PRO A 177 32.20 -17.94 -15.60
N CYS A 178 31.23 -18.48 -16.31
CA CYS A 178 30.44 -19.59 -15.80
C CYS A 178 30.38 -20.76 -16.79
N SER A 179 29.89 -21.87 -16.29
CA SER A 179 29.64 -23.09 -17.02
C SER A 179 28.27 -23.63 -16.68
N GLU A 180 27.41 -23.75 -17.68
CA GLU A 180 26.05 -24.18 -17.52
C GLU A 180 25.87 -25.66 -17.85
N ILE A 181 24.91 -26.30 -17.19
CA ILE A 181 24.50 -27.66 -17.51
C ILE A 181 23.05 -27.64 -17.99
N HIS A 182 22.83 -28.19 -19.17
CA HIS A 182 21.55 -28.24 -19.87
C HIS A 182 21.05 -29.67 -19.98
N VAL A 183 19.75 -29.85 -19.96
CA VAL A 183 19.07 -31.13 -20.14
C VAL A 183 18.14 -31.08 -21.35
N ASP A 184 18.28 -32.04 -22.24
CA ASP A 184 17.36 -32.29 -23.36
C ASP A 184 16.25 -33.21 -22.95
N CYS A 185 15.10 -32.62 -22.62
CA CYS A 185 13.89 -33.30 -22.16
C CYS A 185 12.99 -33.81 -23.30
N ARG A 186 13.40 -33.62 -24.56
CA ARG A 186 12.61 -34.06 -25.72
C ARG A 186 12.54 -35.59 -25.80
N SER A 187 11.58 -36.07 -26.57
CA SER A 187 11.49 -37.49 -26.90
C SER A 187 12.70 -37.94 -27.75
N ASP A 188 13.04 -39.22 -27.70
CA ASP A 188 14.14 -39.77 -28.47
C ASP A 188 13.93 -39.64 -29.99
N ALA A 189 12.68 -39.58 -30.44
CA ALA A 189 12.35 -39.32 -31.85
C ALA A 189 12.74 -37.90 -32.27
N GLU A 190 12.41 -36.90 -31.46
CA GLU A 190 12.77 -35.49 -31.73
C GLU A 190 14.28 -35.26 -31.63
N ARG A 191 14.97 -35.90 -30.68
CA ARG A 191 16.42 -35.83 -30.52
C ARG A 191 17.18 -36.38 -31.72
N LYS A 192 16.61 -37.37 -32.39
CA LYS A 192 17.19 -37.93 -33.61
C LYS A 192 17.02 -37.02 -34.82
N LEU A 193 16.02 -36.17 -34.85
CA LEU A 193 15.78 -35.20 -35.93
C LEU A 193 16.70 -33.98 -35.82
N ILE A 194 16.85 -33.44 -34.64
CA ILE A 194 17.69 -32.27 -34.36
C ILE A 194 18.54 -32.60 -33.12
N PRO A 195 19.89 -32.60 -33.21
CA PRO A 195 20.74 -32.82 -32.05
C PRO A 195 20.49 -31.78 -30.94
N GLY A 196 20.48 -32.20 -29.67
CA GLY A 196 20.25 -31.30 -28.55
C GLY A 196 21.25 -30.18 -28.44
N ARG A 197 22.51 -30.42 -28.81
CA ARG A 197 23.58 -29.40 -28.84
C ARG A 197 23.22 -28.16 -29.65
N ASP A 198 22.46 -28.32 -30.75
CA ASP A 198 22.10 -27.23 -31.65
C ASP A 198 21.00 -26.34 -31.08
N LEU A 199 20.35 -26.81 -30.00
CA LEU A 199 19.26 -26.13 -29.31
C LEU A 199 19.66 -25.55 -27.95
N VAL A 200 20.86 -25.80 -27.46
CA VAL A 200 21.38 -25.19 -26.22
C VAL A 200 21.48 -23.67 -26.44
N ASN A 201 20.98 -22.88 -25.49
CA ASN A 201 20.94 -21.40 -25.53
C ASN A 201 20.18 -20.84 -26.78
N LYS A 202 19.14 -21.56 -27.23
CA LYS A 202 18.26 -21.16 -28.35
C LYS A 202 16.77 -21.01 -27.89
N ASP A 203 16.54 -20.77 -26.63
CA ASP A 203 15.20 -20.60 -26.05
C ASP A 203 14.22 -21.76 -26.33
N HIS A 204 14.76 -23.00 -26.52
CA HIS A 204 13.93 -24.16 -26.75
C HIS A 204 13.28 -24.66 -25.45
N PRO A 205 11.93 -24.79 -25.36
CA PRO A 205 11.21 -25.06 -24.12
C PRO A 205 11.51 -26.43 -23.49
N GLN A 206 12.18 -27.33 -24.22
CA GLN A 206 12.52 -28.68 -23.76
C GLN A 206 14.03 -28.94 -23.71
N VAL A 207 14.90 -27.99 -24.10
CA VAL A 207 16.36 -28.06 -23.93
C VAL A 207 16.73 -26.91 -23.01
N ILE A 208 16.74 -27.18 -21.70
CA ILE A 208 16.75 -26.18 -20.68
C ILE A 208 18.04 -26.21 -19.84
N GLU A 209 18.56 -25.04 -19.51
CA GLU A 209 19.56 -24.88 -18.47
C GLU A 209 18.94 -25.24 -17.11
N ILE A 210 19.61 -26.11 -16.35
CA ILE A 210 19.22 -26.49 -15.02
C ILE A 210 20.18 -26.00 -13.94
N TRP A 211 21.47 -25.81 -14.27
CA TRP A 211 22.49 -25.45 -13.29
C TRP A 211 23.55 -24.55 -13.89
N ASN A 212 23.85 -23.44 -13.24
CA ASN A 212 24.94 -22.55 -13.60
C ASN A 212 26.05 -22.60 -12.55
N ASN A 213 27.26 -22.97 -12.95
CA ASN A 213 28.46 -22.98 -12.12
C ASN A 213 29.25 -21.70 -12.39
N VAL A 214 29.16 -20.71 -11.53
CA VAL A 214 29.83 -19.43 -11.66
C VAL A 214 31.17 -19.44 -10.93
N PHE A 215 32.20 -19.02 -11.60
CA PHE A 215 33.57 -18.93 -11.09
C PHE A 215 33.94 -17.47 -10.85
N MET A 216 33.61 -16.98 -9.65
CA MET A 216 33.81 -15.60 -9.25
C MET A 216 35.29 -15.25 -9.19
N GLN A 217 35.74 -14.37 -10.08
CA GLN A 217 37.14 -13.96 -10.18
C GLN A 217 37.33 -12.44 -10.21
N TYR A 218 36.28 -11.68 -10.54
CA TYR A 218 36.34 -10.25 -10.77
C TYR A 218 35.27 -9.50 -9.99
N ASN A 219 35.52 -8.21 -9.81
CA ASN A 219 34.57 -7.22 -9.34
C ASN A 219 34.39 -6.16 -10.43
N ARG A 220 33.14 -5.94 -10.90
CA ARG A 220 32.85 -4.86 -11.85
C ARG A 220 32.60 -3.56 -11.09
N LEU A 221 33.38 -2.54 -11.43
CA LEU A 221 33.28 -1.19 -10.86
C LEU A 221 32.26 -0.34 -11.63
N LYS A 222 31.93 0.83 -11.06
CA LYS A 222 30.94 1.78 -11.65
C LYS A 222 31.36 2.35 -13.01
N ASP A 223 32.64 2.40 -13.29
CA ASP A 223 33.19 2.84 -14.57
C ASP A 223 33.25 1.73 -15.63
N GLY A 224 32.78 0.52 -15.27
CA GLY A 224 32.76 -0.67 -16.14
C GLY A 224 34.05 -1.50 -16.10
N THR A 225 35.09 -1.07 -15.37
CA THR A 225 36.34 -1.83 -15.25
C THR A 225 36.19 -3.11 -14.44
N LEU A 226 37.00 -4.12 -14.73
CA LEU A 226 37.05 -5.39 -13.99
C LEU A 226 38.33 -5.43 -13.14
N GLU A 227 38.16 -5.56 -11.82
CA GLU A 227 39.27 -5.79 -10.91
C GLU A 227 39.28 -7.25 -10.43
N PRO A 228 40.42 -7.92 -10.31
CA PRO A 228 40.49 -9.25 -9.71
C PRO A 228 40.03 -9.23 -8.28
N LEU A 229 39.23 -10.24 -7.86
CA LEU A 229 38.86 -10.45 -6.47
C LEU A 229 40.08 -10.90 -5.64
N PRO A 230 40.06 -10.66 -4.33
CA PRO A 230 41.16 -11.08 -3.42
C PRO A 230 41.43 -12.59 -3.42
N ALA A 231 40.41 -13.39 -3.72
CA ALA A 231 40.49 -14.83 -3.88
C ALA A 231 39.56 -15.31 -4.99
N LYS A 232 39.78 -16.53 -5.49
CA LYS A 232 38.87 -17.20 -6.42
C LYS A 232 37.78 -17.94 -5.65
N HIS A 233 36.55 -17.79 -6.08
CA HIS A 233 35.39 -18.35 -5.38
C HIS A 233 34.51 -19.15 -6.35
N VAL A 234 33.73 -20.07 -5.80
CA VAL A 234 32.67 -20.76 -6.53
C VAL A 234 31.33 -20.26 -6.02
N ASP A 235 30.46 -19.90 -6.95
CA ASP A 235 29.04 -19.62 -6.74
C ASP A 235 28.27 -20.50 -7.73
N THR A 236 27.34 -21.30 -7.24
CA THR A 236 26.51 -22.09 -8.14
C THR A 236 25.04 -21.83 -7.89
N GLY A 237 24.27 -21.85 -8.96
CA GLY A 237 22.82 -21.69 -8.89
C GLY A 237 22.13 -22.74 -9.77
N MET A 238 21.47 -23.70 -9.13
CA MET A 238 20.63 -24.68 -9.81
C MET A 238 19.16 -24.32 -9.62
N GLY A 239 18.43 -24.17 -10.73
CA GLY A 239 16.99 -23.90 -10.70
C GLY A 239 16.25 -25.11 -10.16
N PHE A 240 15.75 -25.00 -8.93
CA PHE A 240 15.07 -26.11 -8.26
C PHE A 240 13.85 -26.61 -9.04
N GLU A 241 12.98 -25.72 -9.44
CA GLU A 241 11.75 -26.07 -10.18
C GLU A 241 12.08 -26.74 -11.54
N ARG A 242 13.17 -26.29 -12.21
CA ARG A 242 13.65 -26.92 -13.44
C ARG A 242 14.19 -28.32 -13.18
N LEU A 243 14.99 -28.50 -12.12
CA LEU A 243 15.48 -29.81 -11.71
C LEU A 243 14.34 -30.77 -11.37
N VAL A 244 13.35 -30.33 -10.59
CA VAL A 244 12.17 -31.13 -10.23
C VAL A 244 11.41 -31.56 -11.49
N ARG A 245 11.22 -30.66 -12.45
CA ARG A 245 10.60 -30.97 -13.74
C ARG A 245 11.29 -32.11 -14.44
N VAL A 246 12.63 -32.04 -14.54
CA VAL A 246 13.45 -33.09 -15.19
C VAL A 246 13.29 -34.43 -14.48
N LEU A 247 13.45 -34.47 -13.15
CA LEU A 247 13.40 -35.69 -12.35
C LEU A 247 12.01 -36.30 -12.26
N GLN A 248 10.97 -35.49 -12.37
CA GLN A 248 9.58 -35.95 -12.42
C GLN A 248 9.08 -36.23 -13.84
N GLY A 249 9.91 -36.03 -14.88
CA GLY A 249 9.55 -36.27 -16.29
C GLY A 249 8.37 -35.43 -16.78
N LYS A 250 8.29 -34.18 -16.35
CA LYS A 250 7.19 -33.25 -16.70
C LYS A 250 7.60 -32.34 -17.88
N GLN A 251 6.59 -31.87 -18.62
CA GLN A 251 6.80 -30.96 -19.75
C GLN A 251 6.81 -29.48 -19.31
N SER A 252 6.32 -29.17 -18.11
CA SER A 252 6.27 -27.84 -17.51
C SER A 252 6.62 -27.92 -16.03
N ASN A 253 7.27 -26.88 -15.50
CA ASN A 253 7.48 -26.73 -14.06
C ASN A 253 6.13 -26.74 -13.29
N TYR A 254 5.09 -26.16 -13.89
CA TYR A 254 3.75 -26.05 -13.30
C TYR A 254 3.05 -27.41 -13.15
N ASP A 255 3.51 -28.47 -13.83
CA ASP A 255 2.96 -29.82 -13.73
C ASP A 255 3.63 -30.67 -12.62
N THR A 256 4.64 -30.10 -11.95
CA THR A 256 5.34 -30.76 -10.84
C THR A 256 4.57 -30.65 -9.53
N ASP A 257 5.01 -31.41 -8.53
CA ASP A 257 4.43 -31.35 -7.18
C ASP A 257 4.70 -30.00 -6.46
N VAL A 258 5.60 -29.16 -6.98
CA VAL A 258 5.83 -27.80 -6.48
C VAL A 258 4.58 -26.93 -6.69
N PHE A 259 3.88 -27.08 -7.82
CA PHE A 259 2.73 -26.24 -8.19
C PHE A 259 1.37 -26.96 -8.20
N SER A 260 1.38 -28.27 -8.42
CA SER A 260 0.15 -29.05 -8.65
C SER A 260 -0.85 -28.96 -7.51
N GLY A 261 -0.40 -28.88 -6.24
CA GLY A 261 -1.28 -28.71 -5.07
C GLY A 261 -2.03 -27.37 -5.11
N THR A 262 -1.33 -26.28 -5.39
CA THR A 262 -1.91 -24.95 -5.52
C THR A 262 -2.87 -24.88 -6.71
N ILE A 263 -2.46 -25.39 -7.88
CA ILE A 263 -3.29 -25.43 -9.08
C ILE A 263 -4.59 -26.22 -8.85
N SER A 264 -4.49 -27.39 -8.20
CA SER A 264 -5.65 -28.21 -7.85
C SER A 264 -6.61 -27.48 -6.89
N THR A 265 -6.06 -26.72 -5.94
CA THR A 265 -6.87 -25.91 -5.02
C THR A 265 -7.60 -24.80 -5.79
N VAL A 266 -6.91 -24.08 -6.70
CA VAL A 266 -7.55 -23.09 -7.57
C VAL A 266 -8.68 -23.72 -8.39
N ALA A 267 -8.44 -24.90 -9.00
CA ALA A 267 -9.45 -25.63 -9.76
C ALA A 267 -10.68 -25.95 -8.91
N THR A 268 -10.48 -26.42 -7.69
CA THR A 268 -11.55 -26.72 -6.73
C THR A 268 -12.37 -25.48 -6.36
N ILE A 269 -11.69 -24.35 -6.07
CA ILE A 269 -12.35 -23.09 -5.67
C ILE A 269 -13.14 -22.49 -6.83
N THR A 270 -12.61 -22.51 -8.04
CA THR A 270 -13.20 -21.85 -9.21
C THR A 270 -14.16 -22.74 -9.98
N GLY A 271 -14.12 -24.06 -9.77
CA GLY A 271 -14.87 -25.05 -10.56
C GLY A 271 -14.36 -25.21 -12.01
N LYS A 272 -13.16 -24.67 -12.33
CA LYS A 272 -12.53 -24.73 -13.64
C LYS A 272 -11.50 -25.86 -13.70
N ILE A 273 -11.15 -26.27 -14.90
CA ILE A 273 -10.20 -27.38 -15.13
C ILE A 273 -8.90 -26.80 -15.69
N TYR A 274 -7.76 -27.18 -15.11
CA TYR A 274 -6.45 -26.90 -15.67
C TYR A 274 -6.11 -27.98 -16.72
N ASP A 275 -6.18 -27.62 -17.99
CA ASP A 275 -5.98 -28.53 -19.14
C ASP A 275 -4.55 -28.56 -19.68
N ARG A 276 -3.62 -27.80 -19.07
CA ARG A 276 -2.21 -27.67 -19.47
C ARG A 276 -1.97 -27.10 -20.87
N SER A 277 -2.97 -26.48 -21.47
CA SER A 277 -2.87 -25.82 -22.76
C SER A 277 -2.23 -24.43 -22.65
N ASP A 278 -2.12 -23.75 -23.82
CA ASP A 278 -1.72 -22.33 -23.88
C ASP A 278 -2.95 -21.38 -23.86
N SER A 279 -4.12 -21.89 -23.45
CA SER A 279 -5.30 -21.07 -23.28
C SER A 279 -5.12 -20.02 -22.19
N LYS A 280 -5.83 -18.89 -22.27
CA LYS A 280 -5.80 -17.84 -21.26
C LYS A 280 -6.23 -18.34 -19.87
N GLU A 281 -7.12 -19.29 -19.82
CA GLU A 281 -7.54 -20.01 -18.61
C GLU A 281 -6.38 -20.79 -18.00
N ALA A 282 -5.66 -21.58 -18.80
CA ALA A 282 -4.50 -22.35 -18.31
C ALA A 282 -3.36 -21.44 -17.87
N VAL A 283 -3.10 -20.34 -18.60
CA VAL A 283 -2.15 -19.29 -18.19
C VAL A 283 -2.57 -18.70 -16.86
N ALA A 284 -3.85 -18.42 -16.62
CA ALA A 284 -4.32 -17.88 -15.35
C ALA A 284 -4.02 -18.82 -14.18
N PHE A 285 -4.19 -20.11 -14.31
CA PHE A 285 -3.81 -21.08 -13.27
C PHE A 285 -2.33 -21.00 -12.93
N ARG A 286 -1.45 -20.93 -13.96
CA ARG A 286 0.00 -20.82 -13.80
C ARG A 286 0.41 -19.53 -13.12
N VAL A 287 -0.13 -18.40 -13.58
CA VAL A 287 0.12 -17.07 -12.98
C VAL A 287 -0.30 -17.02 -11.52
N ILE A 288 -1.47 -17.53 -11.17
CA ILE A 288 -1.96 -17.56 -9.79
C ILE A 288 -1.04 -18.40 -8.91
N ALA A 289 -0.69 -19.61 -9.36
CA ALA A 289 0.13 -20.55 -8.60
C ALA A 289 1.57 -20.03 -8.40
N ASP A 290 2.12 -19.32 -9.37
CA ASP A 290 3.40 -18.66 -9.27
C ASP A 290 3.34 -17.44 -8.32
N HIS A 291 2.46 -16.50 -8.62
CA HIS A 291 2.41 -15.21 -7.95
C HIS A 291 2.09 -15.31 -6.46
N ILE A 292 1.23 -16.26 -6.06
CA ILE A 292 0.91 -16.42 -4.63
C ILE A 292 2.14 -16.86 -3.81
N ARG A 293 3.10 -17.59 -4.39
CA ARG A 293 4.37 -17.90 -3.75
C ARG A 293 5.16 -16.63 -3.47
N ALA A 294 5.38 -15.81 -4.51
CA ALA A 294 6.09 -14.54 -4.39
C ALA A 294 5.46 -13.61 -3.34
N ILE A 295 4.14 -13.47 -3.37
CA ILE A 295 3.38 -12.62 -2.44
C ILE A 295 3.53 -13.13 -1.01
N SER A 296 3.27 -14.43 -0.79
CA SER A 296 3.23 -15.03 0.55
C SER A 296 4.59 -14.97 1.24
N PHE A 297 5.66 -15.37 0.57
CA PHE A 297 7.00 -15.38 1.16
C PHE A 297 7.57 -13.98 1.36
N THR A 298 7.26 -13.03 0.47
CA THR A 298 7.72 -11.64 0.65
C THR A 298 7.01 -10.98 1.84
N ILE A 299 5.73 -11.24 2.06
CA ILE A 299 5.00 -10.75 3.23
C ILE A 299 5.52 -11.43 4.50
N ALA A 300 5.77 -12.74 4.48
CA ALA A 300 6.35 -13.47 5.61
C ALA A 300 7.75 -12.95 5.98
N ASP A 301 8.55 -12.51 5.00
CA ASP A 301 9.84 -11.86 5.22
C ASP A 301 9.72 -10.40 5.70
N GLY A 302 8.50 -9.89 5.92
CA GLY A 302 8.20 -8.60 6.54
C GLY A 302 7.95 -7.44 5.57
N GLN A 303 7.82 -7.69 4.26
CA GLN A 303 7.50 -6.65 3.30
C GLN A 303 6.01 -6.62 2.96
N LEU A 304 5.30 -5.61 3.45
CA LEU A 304 3.89 -5.41 3.10
C LEU A 304 3.72 -4.79 1.70
N PRO A 305 2.62 -5.10 1.00
CA PRO A 305 2.21 -4.36 -0.19
C PRO A 305 2.06 -2.86 0.11
N SER A 306 2.61 -2.01 -0.76
CA SER A 306 2.56 -0.54 -0.58
C SER A 306 2.56 0.18 -1.93
N ASN A 307 2.60 1.53 -1.92
CA ASN A 307 2.63 2.35 -3.13
C ASN A 307 4.05 2.68 -3.63
N THR A 308 5.10 2.27 -2.91
CA THR A 308 6.50 2.61 -3.23
C THR A 308 7.44 1.44 -2.96
N GLY A 309 8.61 1.45 -3.61
CA GLY A 309 9.69 0.50 -3.38
C GLY A 309 9.30 -0.97 -3.56
N ALA A 310 9.87 -1.84 -2.76
CA ALA A 310 9.61 -3.30 -2.81
C ALA A 310 8.12 -3.64 -2.61
N GLY A 311 7.43 -2.93 -1.71
CA GLY A 311 6.00 -3.16 -1.48
C GLY A 311 5.11 -2.83 -2.68
N TYR A 312 5.50 -1.86 -3.53
CA TYR A 312 4.81 -1.60 -4.79
C TYR A 312 4.91 -2.77 -5.76
N VAL A 313 6.08 -3.38 -5.85
CA VAL A 313 6.30 -4.55 -6.72
C VAL A 313 5.40 -5.71 -6.27
N ILE A 314 5.32 -5.99 -4.96
CA ILE A 314 4.45 -7.06 -4.43
C ILE A 314 2.97 -6.76 -4.69
N ARG A 315 2.54 -5.52 -4.49
CA ARG A 315 1.17 -5.11 -4.83
C ARG A 315 0.87 -5.29 -6.31
N ARG A 316 1.82 -5.00 -7.20
CA ARG A 316 1.72 -5.19 -8.63
C ARG A 316 1.51 -6.66 -8.99
N ILE A 317 2.31 -7.58 -8.43
CA ILE A 317 2.19 -9.02 -8.61
C ILE A 317 0.82 -9.52 -8.13
N LEU A 318 0.37 -9.08 -6.95
CA LEU A 318 -0.94 -9.43 -6.39
C LEU A 318 -2.08 -8.99 -7.32
N ARG A 319 -2.08 -7.74 -7.76
CA ARG A 319 -3.12 -7.21 -8.65
C ARG A 319 -3.12 -7.89 -10.00
N ARG A 320 -1.96 -8.30 -10.52
CA ARG A 320 -1.86 -9.12 -11.73
C ARG A 320 -2.56 -10.46 -11.53
N ALA A 321 -2.29 -11.19 -10.45
CA ALA A 321 -2.95 -12.45 -10.15
C ALA A 321 -4.47 -12.29 -9.98
N VAL A 322 -4.92 -11.25 -9.26
CA VAL A 322 -6.35 -10.93 -9.10
C VAL A 322 -7.03 -10.71 -10.45
N ARG A 323 -6.42 -9.92 -11.32
CA ARG A 323 -6.97 -9.68 -12.67
C ARG A 323 -7.08 -10.97 -13.47
N TYR A 324 -6.08 -11.89 -13.40
CA TYR A 324 -6.10 -13.14 -14.13
C TYR A 324 -7.27 -14.05 -13.69
N TYR A 325 -7.47 -14.28 -12.40
CA TYR A 325 -8.61 -15.10 -11.97
C TYR A 325 -9.96 -14.41 -12.20
N TYR A 326 -10.02 -13.10 -12.02
CA TYR A 326 -11.23 -12.31 -12.26
C TYR A 326 -11.67 -12.39 -13.72
N THR A 327 -10.74 -12.22 -14.66
CA THR A 327 -11.02 -12.12 -16.10
C THR A 327 -11.15 -13.49 -16.76
N TYR A 328 -10.24 -14.42 -16.47
CA TYR A 328 -10.14 -15.67 -17.22
C TYR A 328 -10.74 -16.89 -16.51
N LEU A 329 -10.79 -16.89 -15.18
CA LEU A 329 -11.47 -17.96 -14.44
C LEU A 329 -12.90 -17.57 -14.01
N ASP A 330 -13.33 -16.36 -14.34
CA ASP A 330 -14.63 -15.78 -13.99
C ASP A 330 -14.96 -15.87 -12.49
N TYR A 331 -13.95 -15.74 -11.64
CA TYR A 331 -14.11 -15.79 -10.20
C TYR A 331 -14.02 -14.38 -9.61
N LYS A 332 -15.12 -13.87 -9.00
CA LYS A 332 -15.31 -12.47 -8.64
C LYS A 332 -15.11 -12.17 -7.14
N GLN A 333 -14.65 -13.15 -6.38
CA GLN A 333 -14.40 -13.05 -4.94
C GLN A 333 -12.90 -13.19 -4.64
N PRO A 334 -12.42 -12.79 -3.45
CA PRO A 334 -11.04 -13.06 -3.04
C PRO A 334 -10.71 -14.56 -3.12
N LEU A 335 -9.58 -14.87 -3.74
CA LEU A 335 -9.13 -16.25 -3.99
C LEU A 335 -7.75 -16.53 -3.39
N LEU A 336 -6.80 -15.61 -3.58
CA LEU A 336 -5.39 -15.83 -3.27
C LEU A 336 -5.15 -16.16 -1.79
N PHE A 337 -5.86 -15.47 -0.89
CA PHE A 337 -5.72 -15.72 0.55
C PHE A 337 -6.03 -17.17 0.95
N LYS A 338 -6.90 -17.87 0.18
CA LYS A 338 -7.25 -19.29 0.43
C LYS A 338 -6.12 -20.25 0.06
N LEU A 339 -5.13 -19.77 -0.71
CA LEU A 339 -3.98 -20.56 -1.15
C LEU A 339 -2.81 -20.47 -0.16
N VAL A 340 -2.78 -19.46 0.71
CA VAL A 340 -1.72 -19.26 1.69
C VAL A 340 -1.53 -20.48 2.61
N PRO A 341 -2.59 -21.07 3.20
CA PRO A 341 -2.44 -22.28 4.02
C PRO A 341 -1.85 -23.48 3.27
N VAL A 342 -2.15 -23.60 1.97
CA VAL A 342 -1.62 -24.68 1.12
C VAL A 342 -0.09 -24.55 1.00
N LEU A 343 0.38 -23.34 0.75
CA LEU A 343 1.82 -23.04 0.67
C LEU A 343 2.50 -23.17 2.04
N ALA A 344 1.87 -22.68 3.10
CA ALA A 344 2.40 -22.77 4.45
C ALA A 344 2.64 -24.24 4.87
N ALA A 345 1.70 -25.12 4.56
CA ALA A 345 1.84 -26.57 4.80
C ALA A 345 2.93 -27.18 3.92
N GLN A 346 2.97 -26.85 2.62
CA GLN A 346 3.92 -27.42 1.65
C GLN A 346 5.38 -27.08 1.98
N PHE A 347 5.65 -25.85 2.44
CA PHE A 347 6.98 -25.32 2.67
C PHE A 347 7.40 -25.28 4.14
N SER A 348 6.60 -25.85 5.06
CA SER A 348 6.81 -25.77 6.51
C SER A 348 8.18 -26.28 6.99
N GLU A 349 8.75 -27.32 6.33
CA GLU A 349 10.04 -27.87 6.69
C GLU A 349 11.24 -27.07 6.15
N VAL A 350 11.07 -26.37 5.01
CA VAL A 350 12.17 -25.66 4.35
C VAL A 350 12.16 -24.16 4.61
N PHE A 351 10.97 -23.56 4.67
CA PHE A 351 10.76 -22.13 4.91
C PHE A 351 9.71 -21.93 6.00
N PRO A 352 10.05 -22.21 7.26
CA PRO A 352 9.09 -22.23 8.38
C PRO A 352 8.48 -20.87 8.70
N GLU A 353 9.07 -19.78 8.24
CA GLU A 353 8.58 -18.41 8.45
C GLU A 353 7.18 -18.17 7.88
N LEU A 354 6.80 -18.84 6.79
CA LEU A 354 5.44 -18.72 6.23
C LEU A 354 4.43 -19.42 7.13
N ALA A 355 4.72 -20.64 7.59
CA ALA A 355 3.85 -21.38 8.52
C ALA A 355 3.69 -20.64 9.86
N ALA A 356 4.76 -20.05 10.38
CA ALA A 356 4.74 -19.25 11.61
C ALA A 356 3.89 -17.96 11.51
N GLN A 357 3.64 -17.46 10.29
CA GLN A 357 2.92 -16.22 10.02
C GLN A 357 1.68 -16.43 9.12
N GLU A 358 1.18 -17.67 8.98
CA GLU A 358 0.10 -18.03 8.06
C GLU A 358 -1.12 -17.14 8.21
N GLU A 359 -1.61 -16.94 9.44
CA GLU A 359 -2.78 -16.12 9.71
C GLU A 359 -2.57 -14.67 9.30
N PHE A 360 -1.39 -14.12 9.60
CA PHE A 360 -1.03 -12.75 9.24
C PHE A 360 -0.97 -12.56 7.72
N VAL A 361 -0.24 -13.44 7.02
CA VAL A 361 -0.12 -13.39 5.55
C VAL A 361 -1.49 -13.53 4.88
N THR A 362 -2.32 -14.45 5.36
CA THR A 362 -3.69 -14.67 4.88
C THR A 362 -4.54 -13.41 4.99
N LYS A 363 -4.49 -12.70 6.14
CA LYS A 363 -5.22 -11.45 6.35
C LYS A 363 -4.73 -10.34 5.42
N VAL A 364 -3.42 -10.16 5.30
CA VAL A 364 -2.84 -9.14 4.41
C VAL A 364 -3.24 -9.36 2.95
N VAL A 365 -3.13 -10.59 2.47
CA VAL A 365 -3.50 -10.93 1.09
C VAL A 365 -4.98 -10.67 0.87
N ARG A 366 -5.86 -11.10 1.78
CA ARG A 366 -7.30 -10.89 1.68
C ARG A 366 -7.68 -9.41 1.60
N GLU A 367 -7.12 -8.57 2.47
CA GLU A 367 -7.41 -7.12 2.48
C GLU A 367 -6.98 -6.43 1.18
N GLU A 368 -5.82 -6.80 0.61
CA GLU A 368 -5.37 -6.28 -0.68
C GLU A 368 -6.25 -6.76 -1.85
N GLU A 369 -6.71 -8.03 -1.85
CA GLU A 369 -7.65 -8.55 -2.82
C GLU A 369 -8.99 -7.80 -2.75
N ASP A 370 -9.58 -7.69 -1.55
CA ASP A 370 -10.85 -7.00 -1.31
C ASP A 370 -10.76 -5.53 -1.73
N ALA A 371 -9.65 -4.86 -1.42
CA ALA A 371 -9.42 -3.47 -1.80
C ALA A 371 -9.37 -3.29 -3.32
N PHE A 372 -8.67 -4.16 -4.03
CA PHE A 372 -8.55 -4.06 -5.48
C PHE A 372 -9.82 -4.49 -6.22
N LEU A 373 -10.49 -5.55 -5.77
CA LEU A 373 -11.74 -6.01 -6.37
C LEU A 373 -12.84 -4.94 -6.37
N ARG A 374 -12.89 -4.06 -5.34
CA ARG A 374 -13.85 -2.93 -5.30
C ARG A 374 -13.69 -1.95 -6.46
N THR A 375 -12.50 -1.81 -7.01
CA THR A 375 -12.21 -0.86 -8.09
C THR A 375 -11.98 -1.53 -9.44
N LEU A 376 -11.66 -2.83 -9.45
CA LEU A 376 -11.26 -3.58 -10.63
C LEU A 376 -12.34 -3.58 -11.74
N ASP A 377 -13.58 -3.86 -11.40
CA ASP A 377 -14.69 -3.89 -12.40
C ASP A 377 -14.88 -2.53 -13.08
N LYS A 378 -14.83 -1.44 -12.28
CA LYS A 378 -14.94 -0.07 -12.80
C LYS A 378 -13.75 0.30 -13.68
N GLY A 379 -12.55 -0.07 -13.26
CA GLY A 379 -11.32 0.17 -14.01
C GLY A 379 -11.30 -0.60 -15.35
N LEU A 380 -11.72 -1.86 -15.37
CA LEU A 380 -11.84 -2.65 -16.61
C LEU A 380 -12.86 -2.03 -17.57
N LYS A 381 -14.03 -1.60 -17.08
CA LYS A 381 -15.02 -0.89 -17.89
C LYS A 381 -14.44 0.42 -18.45
N ARG A 382 -13.70 1.16 -17.62
CA ARG A 382 -13.06 2.40 -18.07
C ARG A 382 -12.03 2.17 -19.17
N ILE A 383 -11.21 1.12 -19.06
CA ILE A 383 -10.28 0.71 -20.12
C ILE A 383 -11.04 0.35 -21.41
N ASP A 384 -12.11 -0.42 -21.31
CA ASP A 384 -12.94 -0.79 -22.46
C ASP A 384 -13.55 0.44 -23.14
N GLU A 385 -14.01 1.44 -22.38
CA GLU A 385 -14.51 2.72 -22.92
C GLU A 385 -13.39 3.48 -23.63
N LEU A 386 -12.21 3.58 -23.04
CA LEU A 386 -11.05 4.24 -23.64
C LEU A 386 -10.65 3.55 -24.96
N MET A 387 -10.62 2.22 -24.98
CA MET A 387 -10.30 1.46 -26.19
C MET A 387 -11.34 1.67 -27.32
N LYS A 388 -12.65 1.73 -26.98
CA LYS A 388 -13.72 1.96 -27.93
C LYS A 388 -13.81 3.39 -28.44
N ALA A 389 -13.44 4.36 -27.58
CA ALA A 389 -13.48 5.78 -27.91
C ALA A 389 -12.23 6.25 -28.67
N SER A 390 -11.13 5.50 -28.57
CA SER A 390 -9.83 5.87 -29.19
C SER A 390 -9.83 5.49 -30.67
N ASN A 391 -9.67 6.48 -31.54
CA ASN A 391 -9.31 6.27 -32.94
C ASN A 391 -7.79 6.03 -33.14
N SER A 392 -7.03 6.01 -32.03
CA SER A 392 -5.58 5.80 -32.03
C SER A 392 -5.24 4.42 -31.49
N SER A 393 -4.10 3.86 -31.90
CA SER A 393 -3.55 2.61 -31.37
C SER A 393 -2.82 2.80 -30.03
N VAL A 394 -2.99 3.95 -29.37
CA VAL A 394 -2.27 4.31 -28.13
C VAL A 394 -3.25 4.86 -27.09
N ILE A 395 -3.20 4.34 -25.86
CA ILE A 395 -3.87 4.90 -24.70
C ILE A 395 -3.05 6.11 -24.21
N GLU A 396 -3.70 7.28 -24.12
CA GLU A 396 -3.04 8.52 -23.69
C GLU A 396 -2.50 8.42 -22.25
N GLY A 397 -1.35 9.07 -21.99
CA GLY A 397 -0.69 9.06 -20.68
C GLY A 397 -1.58 9.59 -19.55
N LYS A 398 -2.42 10.61 -19.81
CA LYS A 398 -3.38 11.14 -18.85
C LYS A 398 -4.45 10.10 -18.46
N ALA A 399 -4.95 9.33 -19.43
CA ALA A 399 -5.91 8.27 -19.17
C ALA A 399 -5.27 7.10 -18.40
N ALA A 400 -4.04 6.75 -18.73
CA ALA A 400 -3.26 5.76 -17.98
C ALA A 400 -2.99 6.23 -16.54
N PHE A 401 -2.76 7.53 -16.34
CA PHE A 401 -2.61 8.10 -14.98
C PHE A 401 -3.94 8.09 -14.20
N GLU A 402 -5.08 8.38 -14.82
CA GLU A 402 -6.40 8.22 -14.20
C GLU A 402 -6.64 6.78 -13.73
N LEU A 403 -6.30 5.80 -14.56
CA LEU A 403 -6.40 4.38 -14.21
C LEU A 403 -5.51 4.03 -13.00
N PHE A 404 -4.32 4.57 -12.93
CA PHE A 404 -3.38 4.37 -11.82
C PHE A 404 -3.87 5.04 -10.51
N ASP A 405 -4.20 6.33 -10.57
CA ASP A 405 -4.51 7.16 -9.40
C ASP A 405 -5.88 6.84 -8.81
N THR A 406 -6.90 6.69 -9.67
CA THR A 406 -8.30 6.53 -9.26
C THR A 406 -8.71 5.07 -9.08
N TYR A 407 -8.30 4.20 -10.00
CA TYR A 407 -8.72 2.80 -10.01
C TYR A 407 -7.65 1.83 -9.48
N GLY A 408 -6.46 2.35 -9.21
CA GLY A 408 -5.37 1.55 -8.66
C GLY A 408 -4.78 0.54 -9.65
N PHE A 409 -4.85 0.80 -10.96
CA PHE A 409 -4.20 -0.01 -11.99
C PHE A 409 -2.73 0.36 -12.11
N PRO A 410 -1.79 -0.51 -11.76
CA PRO A 410 -0.39 -0.29 -12.06
C PRO A 410 -0.18 -0.10 -13.57
N ILE A 411 0.79 0.72 -13.96
CA ILE A 411 1.02 1.04 -15.38
C ILE A 411 1.31 -0.18 -16.23
N ASP A 412 2.04 -1.17 -15.69
CA ASP A 412 2.32 -2.44 -16.36
C ASP A 412 1.05 -3.29 -16.57
N LEU A 413 0.09 -3.23 -15.65
CA LEU A 413 -1.21 -3.89 -15.83
C LEU A 413 -2.01 -3.21 -16.95
N THR A 414 -1.99 -1.88 -16.98
CA THR A 414 -2.61 -1.12 -18.08
C THR A 414 -1.95 -1.43 -19.42
N ARG A 415 -0.60 -1.53 -19.43
CA ARG A 415 0.17 -1.94 -20.62
C ARG A 415 -0.20 -3.35 -21.09
N LEU A 416 -0.24 -4.31 -20.18
CA LEU A 416 -0.60 -5.70 -20.49
C LEU A 416 -2.00 -5.78 -21.14
N ILE A 417 -2.99 -5.10 -20.58
CA ILE A 417 -4.36 -5.06 -21.13
C ILE A 417 -4.38 -4.37 -22.50
N ALA A 418 -3.63 -3.29 -22.68
CA ALA A 418 -3.51 -2.61 -23.95
C ALA A 418 -2.90 -3.52 -25.02
N GLN A 419 -1.79 -4.20 -24.72
CA GLN A 419 -1.12 -5.15 -25.62
C GLN A 419 -2.03 -6.31 -26.01
N GLU A 420 -2.79 -6.89 -25.08
CA GLU A 420 -3.78 -7.94 -25.37
C GLU A 420 -4.85 -7.50 -26.37
N ASN A 421 -5.05 -6.17 -26.53
CA ASN A 421 -5.98 -5.56 -27.46
C ASN A 421 -5.26 -4.85 -28.64
N ASN A 422 -3.99 -5.15 -28.88
CA ASN A 422 -3.15 -4.54 -29.94
C ASN A 422 -3.01 -3.02 -29.80
N LEU A 423 -2.99 -2.49 -28.61
CA LEU A 423 -2.77 -1.08 -28.29
C LEU A 423 -1.45 -0.89 -27.54
N ALA A 424 -0.89 0.32 -27.63
CA ALA A 424 0.23 0.77 -26.80
C ALA A 424 -0.25 1.74 -25.70
N VAL A 425 0.63 2.11 -24.78
CA VAL A 425 0.38 3.13 -23.76
C VAL A 425 1.42 4.23 -23.87
N ASP A 426 0.99 5.48 -23.79
CA ASP A 426 1.89 6.64 -23.72
C ASP A 426 2.51 6.75 -22.31
N GLU A 427 3.61 6.03 -22.11
CA GLU A 427 4.32 6.00 -20.82
C GLU A 427 4.99 7.34 -20.50
N LYS A 428 5.45 8.10 -21.51
CA LYS A 428 6.04 9.43 -21.30
C LYS A 428 5.00 10.43 -20.79
N GLY A 429 3.81 10.41 -21.36
CA GLY A 429 2.68 11.20 -20.87
C GLY A 429 2.26 10.81 -19.46
N PHE A 430 2.25 9.52 -19.13
CA PHE A 430 2.00 9.03 -17.78
C PHE A 430 3.05 9.55 -16.77
N GLU A 431 4.33 9.47 -17.11
CA GLU A 431 5.42 9.98 -16.27
C GLU A 431 5.31 11.50 -16.06
N ALA A 432 4.93 12.25 -17.10
CA ALA A 432 4.71 13.70 -17.01
C ALA A 432 3.59 14.05 -16.03
N GLU A 433 2.46 13.35 -16.05
CA GLU A 433 1.35 13.53 -15.09
C GLU A 433 1.78 13.15 -13.65
N MET A 434 2.51 12.06 -13.47
CA MET A 434 3.10 11.68 -12.20
C MET A 434 4.02 12.77 -11.63
N GLN A 435 4.86 13.37 -12.48
CA GLN A 435 5.77 14.43 -12.08
C GLN A 435 5.02 15.73 -11.76
N GLN A 436 3.98 16.08 -12.50
CA GLN A 436 3.12 17.24 -12.19
C GLN A 436 2.45 17.09 -10.82
N GLN A 437 1.94 15.90 -10.48
CA GLN A 437 1.37 15.63 -9.15
C GLN A 437 2.40 15.84 -8.06
N LYS A 438 3.63 15.32 -8.23
CA LYS A 438 4.76 15.53 -7.30
C LYS A 438 5.14 17.00 -7.15
N ASN A 439 5.15 17.75 -8.27
CA ASN A 439 5.53 19.16 -8.28
C ASN A 439 4.47 20.05 -7.60
N ARG A 440 3.16 19.76 -7.76
CA ARG A 440 2.08 20.45 -7.03
C ARG A 440 2.23 20.31 -5.52
N SER A 441 2.66 19.14 -5.04
CA SER A 441 2.94 18.90 -3.62
C SER A 441 4.19 19.66 -3.12
N ARG A 442 5.19 19.89 -3.98
CA ARG A 442 6.44 20.59 -3.63
C ARG A 442 6.36 22.11 -3.72
N ALA A 443 5.56 22.67 -4.60
CA ALA A 443 5.48 24.12 -4.85
C ALA A 443 4.91 24.95 -3.67
N ALA A 444 4.35 24.28 -2.66
CA ALA A 444 3.77 24.95 -1.48
C ALA A 444 4.80 25.44 -0.45
N THR A 445 6.11 25.16 -0.62
CA THR A 445 7.14 25.34 0.44
C THR A 445 8.40 26.12 0.02
N ALA A 446 8.39 26.82 -1.09
CA ALA A 446 9.55 27.61 -1.54
C ALA A 446 9.78 28.86 -0.65
N ILE A 447 10.97 28.98 -0.08
CA ILE A 447 11.48 30.16 0.65
C ILE A 447 12.55 30.81 -0.23
N ASP A 448 12.42 32.11 -0.51
CA ASP A 448 13.45 32.91 -1.17
C ASP A 448 14.38 33.50 -0.10
N ALA A 449 15.68 33.18 -0.16
CA ALA A 449 16.65 33.54 0.85
C ALA A 449 17.78 34.39 0.24
N ALA A 450 18.12 35.51 0.89
CA ALA A 450 19.29 36.30 0.57
C ALA A 450 20.60 35.61 1.01
N ASP A 451 21.74 36.15 0.60
CA ASP A 451 23.06 35.67 1.05
C ASP A 451 23.28 35.85 2.55
N TRP A 452 24.12 35.00 3.12
CA TRP A 452 24.49 35.09 4.53
C TRP A 452 25.38 36.33 4.82
N VAL A 453 25.01 37.09 5.82
CA VAL A 453 25.82 38.15 6.41
C VAL A 453 26.56 37.57 7.62
N ILE A 454 27.89 37.59 7.58
CA ILE A 454 28.74 37.07 8.64
C ILE A 454 28.87 38.13 9.75
N VAL A 455 28.63 37.72 11.00
CA VAL A 455 28.77 38.61 12.21
C VAL A 455 30.04 38.26 12.96
N ASN A 456 30.37 36.96 13.07
CA ASN A 456 31.67 36.52 13.60
C ASN A 456 32.16 35.27 12.83
N ASP A 457 33.45 34.98 12.89
CA ASP A 457 34.14 33.95 12.11
C ASP A 457 34.10 32.54 12.75
N SER A 458 33.21 32.29 13.71
CA SER A 458 33.09 30.95 14.29
C SER A 458 32.52 29.96 13.27
N GLU A 459 33.28 28.94 12.92
CA GLU A 459 32.92 27.89 11.97
C GLU A 459 32.12 26.76 12.63
N HIS A 460 32.07 26.68 13.96
CA HIS A 460 31.43 25.57 14.69
C HIS A 460 30.15 26.03 15.37
N GLN A 461 29.14 25.17 15.30
CA GLN A 461 27.90 25.32 16.06
C GLN A 461 27.72 24.15 17.01
N THR A 462 27.45 24.44 18.28
CA THR A 462 27.21 23.42 19.31
C THR A 462 25.75 23.43 19.76
N PHE A 463 25.13 22.26 19.76
CA PHE A 463 23.80 22.08 20.34
C PHE A 463 23.89 21.64 21.80
N VAL A 464 23.39 22.48 22.71
CA VAL A 464 23.41 22.24 24.18
C VAL A 464 22.00 21.89 24.72
N GLY A 465 21.00 21.89 23.88
CA GLY A 465 19.56 21.81 24.25
C GLY A 465 19.08 20.49 24.84
N TYR A 466 19.91 19.44 24.94
CA TYR A 466 19.58 18.27 25.71
C TYR A 466 19.63 18.52 27.21
N THR A 467 20.59 19.31 27.67
CA THR A 467 20.82 19.61 29.08
C THR A 467 20.39 21.00 29.46
N GLU A 468 20.61 21.99 28.58
CA GLU A 468 20.36 23.41 28.84
C GLU A 468 19.14 23.93 28.10
N LYS A 469 18.35 24.79 28.73
CA LYS A 469 17.19 25.47 28.12
C LYS A 469 17.48 26.98 27.92
N ILE A 470 18.55 27.44 28.47
CA ILE A 470 19.05 28.80 28.39
C ILE A 470 20.56 28.73 28.21
N CYS A 471 21.11 29.43 27.24
CA CYS A 471 22.54 29.59 27.12
C CYS A 471 22.91 31.01 26.67
N THR A 472 24.07 31.48 27.11
CA THR A 472 24.67 32.73 26.62
C THR A 472 25.59 32.38 25.46
N THR A 473 25.40 33.01 24.30
CA THR A 473 26.06 32.69 23.05
C THR A 473 26.29 33.96 22.22
N THR A 474 26.77 33.82 20.99
CA THR A 474 26.94 34.88 20.00
C THR A 474 26.25 34.51 18.68
N VAL A 475 25.90 35.55 17.90
CA VAL A 475 25.40 35.33 16.53
C VAL A 475 26.61 35.15 15.60
N THR A 476 26.64 34.06 14.83
CA THR A 476 27.68 33.81 13.84
C THR A 476 27.34 34.44 12.50
N LYS A 477 26.10 34.28 12.03
CA LYS A 477 25.61 34.82 10.76
C LYS A 477 24.10 34.96 10.73
N TYR A 478 23.61 35.80 9.83
CA TYR A 478 22.16 35.91 9.58
C TYR A 478 21.87 36.18 8.10
N ARG A 479 20.63 35.95 7.68
CA ARG A 479 20.14 36.35 6.36
C ARG A 479 18.66 36.72 6.39
N LYS A 480 18.26 37.56 5.42
CA LYS A 480 16.85 37.89 5.19
C LYS A 480 16.20 36.82 4.33
N VAL A 481 14.95 36.47 4.63
CA VAL A 481 14.17 35.49 3.89
C VAL A 481 12.79 36.07 3.56
N THR A 482 12.25 35.68 2.41
CA THR A 482 10.90 36.03 2.01
C THR A 482 10.10 34.76 1.71
N SER A 483 8.95 34.62 2.35
CA SER A 483 8.05 33.49 2.12
C SER A 483 6.63 34.01 1.98
N LYS A 484 5.97 33.71 0.86
CA LYS A 484 4.59 34.14 0.55
C LYS A 484 4.34 35.65 0.75
N GLY A 485 5.37 36.48 0.45
CA GLY A 485 5.29 37.93 0.59
C GLY A 485 5.59 38.48 1.99
N ASN A 486 5.80 37.64 2.99
CA ASN A 486 6.22 38.02 4.32
C ASN A 486 7.74 37.98 4.44
N THR A 487 8.33 39.04 4.98
CA THR A 487 9.76 39.13 5.30
C THR A 487 10.03 38.56 6.68
N GLY A 488 11.09 37.74 6.82
CA GLY A 488 11.62 37.24 8.07
C GLY A 488 13.13 37.17 8.00
N TYR A 489 13.76 36.66 9.06
CA TYR A 489 15.19 36.50 9.16
C TYR A 489 15.55 35.11 9.66
N GLN A 490 16.70 34.64 9.28
CA GLN A 490 17.35 33.43 9.76
C GLN A 490 18.63 33.77 10.47
N ILE A 491 18.77 33.28 11.69
CA ILE A 491 19.90 33.56 12.56
C ILE A 491 20.60 32.26 12.93
N VAL A 492 21.92 32.22 12.88
CA VAL A 492 22.76 31.11 13.34
C VAL A 492 23.53 31.56 14.55
N LEU A 493 23.47 30.75 15.64
CA LEU A 493 24.18 30.99 16.89
C LEU A 493 25.38 30.06 16.98
N GLU A 494 26.45 30.46 17.68
CA GLU A 494 27.62 29.62 17.96
C GLU A 494 27.27 28.43 18.86
N SER A 495 26.49 28.66 19.92
CA SER A 495 25.88 27.62 20.76
C SER A 495 24.39 27.85 20.87
N THR A 496 23.59 26.76 20.83
CA THR A 496 22.14 26.90 20.87
C THR A 496 21.48 25.85 21.75
N PRO A 497 20.49 26.26 22.61
CA PRO A 497 19.63 25.32 23.33
C PRO A 497 18.40 24.90 22.51
N PHE A 498 18.17 25.48 21.30
CA PHE A 498 17.02 25.23 20.47
C PHE A 498 17.20 23.97 19.67
N TYR A 499 16.28 23.00 19.83
CA TYR A 499 16.20 21.81 19.02
C TYR A 499 15.67 22.17 17.62
N ALA A 500 16.39 21.79 16.59
CA ALA A 500 15.95 21.96 15.21
C ALA A 500 15.01 20.83 14.77
N GLU A 501 14.01 21.14 13.96
CA GLU A 501 13.06 20.16 13.42
C GLU A 501 13.80 18.95 12.84
N SER A 502 13.55 17.77 13.40
CA SER A 502 14.18 16.51 13.00
C SER A 502 13.40 15.32 13.56
N GLY A 503 13.43 14.16 12.87
CA GLY A 503 12.82 12.90 13.34
C GLY A 503 11.32 13.00 13.64
N GLY A 504 10.61 13.93 13.00
CA GLY A 504 9.18 14.17 13.24
C GLY A 504 8.87 15.10 14.41
N GLN A 505 9.85 15.47 15.23
CA GLN A 505 9.70 16.50 16.25
C GLN A 505 9.88 17.89 15.64
N VAL A 506 8.91 18.80 15.88
CA VAL A 506 9.01 20.21 15.44
C VAL A 506 10.17 20.95 16.11
N GLY A 507 10.64 22.02 15.49
CA GLY A 507 11.65 22.90 16.06
C GLY A 507 11.15 23.66 17.29
N ASP A 508 12.06 24.00 18.17
CA ASP A 508 11.76 24.81 19.33
C ASP A 508 11.46 26.26 18.95
N ILE A 509 10.67 26.86 19.79
CA ILE A 509 10.42 28.30 19.80
C ILE A 509 10.86 28.90 21.12
N GLY A 510 11.06 30.22 21.15
CA GLY A 510 11.47 30.92 22.37
C GLY A 510 11.93 32.37 22.06
N VAL A 511 12.93 32.85 22.75
CA VAL A 511 13.41 34.22 22.58
C VAL A 511 14.93 34.30 22.53
N LEU A 512 15.44 35.32 21.85
CA LEU A 512 16.82 35.77 21.87
C LEU A 512 16.86 37.17 22.51
N GLU A 513 17.51 37.27 23.66
CA GLU A 513 17.66 38.52 24.41
C GLU A 513 19.03 39.15 24.11
N PHE A 514 18.99 40.28 23.46
CA PHE A 514 20.14 41.15 23.18
C PHE A 514 20.19 42.30 24.18
N GLU A 515 21.28 43.05 24.22
CA GLU A 515 21.33 44.23 25.00
C GLU A 515 20.30 45.28 24.51
N GLY A 516 19.28 45.52 25.32
CA GLY A 516 18.21 46.47 25.02
C GLY A 516 17.08 45.99 24.11
N SER A 517 17.10 44.73 23.66
CA SER A 517 16.02 44.18 22.83
C SER A 517 15.81 42.66 23.02
N THR A 518 14.58 42.19 22.82
CA THR A 518 14.22 40.76 22.80
C THR A 518 13.47 40.47 21.51
N ILE A 519 13.86 39.39 20.79
CA ILE A 519 13.22 38.95 19.58
C ILE A 519 12.71 37.52 19.74
N ASP A 520 11.56 37.25 19.10
CA ASP A 520 10.97 35.94 19.15
C ASP A 520 11.59 35.00 18.11
N VAL A 521 11.93 33.78 18.54
CA VAL A 521 12.22 32.64 17.67
C VAL A 521 10.92 31.89 17.44
N ILE A 522 10.42 31.97 16.22
CA ILE A 522 9.14 31.42 15.83
C ILE A 522 9.24 29.99 15.29
N ASP A 523 10.42 29.55 14.88
CA ASP A 523 10.71 28.20 14.41
C ASP A 523 12.21 27.93 14.43
N THR A 524 12.63 26.67 14.50
CA THR A 524 14.03 26.24 14.43
C THR A 524 14.18 25.04 13.51
N LYS A 525 15.00 25.20 12.45
CA LYS A 525 15.21 24.16 11.43
C LYS A 525 16.67 23.83 11.22
N LYS A 526 16.93 22.69 10.61
CA LYS A 526 18.27 22.24 10.23
C LYS A 526 18.49 22.39 8.73
N GLU A 527 19.56 23.07 8.33
CA GLU A 527 19.99 23.21 6.94
C GLU A 527 21.49 22.96 6.86
N ASN A 528 21.94 21.98 6.07
CA ASN A 528 23.36 21.63 5.92
C ASN A 528 24.12 21.47 7.25
N ASN A 529 23.52 20.76 8.20
CA ASN A 529 24.02 20.57 9.57
C ASN A 529 24.00 21.80 10.48
N LEU A 530 23.55 22.97 10.01
CA LEU A 530 23.37 24.17 10.84
C LEU A 530 21.95 24.22 11.42
N ILE A 531 21.87 24.60 12.69
CA ILE A 531 20.62 24.90 13.36
C ILE A 531 20.30 26.38 13.12
N ILE A 532 19.19 26.66 12.47
CA ILE A 532 18.77 27.96 12.02
C ILE A 532 17.54 28.41 12.81
N HIS A 533 17.62 29.59 13.43
CA HIS A 533 16.52 30.21 14.17
C HIS A 533 15.78 31.19 13.28
N PHE A 534 14.47 31.00 13.12
CA PHE A 534 13.61 31.88 12.33
C PHE A 534 12.98 32.93 13.21
N THR A 535 13.15 34.20 12.79
CA THR A 535 12.60 35.36 13.49
C THR A 535 11.84 36.26 12.51
N THR A 536 10.92 37.09 13.01
CA THR A 536 10.22 38.09 12.20
C THR A 536 10.98 39.40 12.05
N GLU A 537 11.89 39.66 12.96
CA GLU A 537 12.71 40.87 13.04
C GLU A 537 14.12 40.55 13.55
N ILE A 538 15.01 41.51 13.43
CA ILE A 538 16.36 41.49 14.02
C ILE A 538 16.62 42.80 14.77
N PRO A 539 17.47 42.80 15.82
CA PRO A 539 17.86 44.03 16.53
C PRO A 539 18.75 44.94 15.67
N ALA A 540 18.95 46.15 16.10
CA ALA A 540 19.80 47.13 15.40
C ALA A 540 21.29 46.68 15.31
N SER A 541 21.78 45.90 16.26
CA SER A 541 23.07 45.24 16.24
C SER A 541 22.95 43.78 16.67
N LEU A 542 23.65 42.90 15.95
CA LEU A 542 23.79 41.48 16.25
C LEU A 542 25.16 41.15 16.85
N GLU A 543 26.01 42.15 17.04
CA GLU A 543 27.32 42.00 17.71
C GLU A 543 27.15 41.86 19.22
N GLY A 544 28.03 41.09 19.84
CA GLY A 544 28.06 40.89 21.28
C GLY A 544 27.35 39.62 21.74
N SER A 545 27.07 39.59 23.03
CA SER A 545 26.47 38.44 23.69
C SER A 545 24.96 38.43 23.55
N VAL A 546 24.38 37.26 23.26
CA VAL A 546 22.92 37.02 23.22
C VAL A 546 22.56 35.91 24.20
N VAL A 547 21.47 36.08 24.94
CA VAL A 547 20.93 35.01 25.79
C VAL A 547 19.80 34.33 25.03
N ALA A 548 20.02 33.08 24.64
CA ALA A 548 19.07 32.22 23.92
C ALA A 548 18.22 31.41 24.92
N LYS A 549 16.89 31.58 24.91
CA LYS A 549 15.96 30.97 25.87
C LYS A 549 14.85 30.21 25.13
N VAL A 550 14.80 28.92 25.34
CA VAL A 550 13.73 28.05 24.80
C VAL A 550 12.46 28.25 25.63
N ASN A 551 11.30 28.24 24.96
CA ASN A 551 10.00 28.16 25.65
C ASN A 551 9.88 26.82 26.36
N THR A 552 10.04 26.82 27.68
CA THR A 552 10.11 25.59 28.50
C THR A 552 8.82 24.84 28.57
N ASP A 553 7.65 25.51 28.54
CA ASP A 553 6.35 24.85 28.66
C ASP A 553 5.99 24.14 27.34
N ILE A 554 6.25 24.78 26.21
CA ILE A 554 6.08 24.19 24.91
C ILE A 554 7.05 23.00 24.75
N ARG A 555 8.32 23.14 25.10
CA ARG A 555 9.32 22.05 25.08
C ARG A 555 8.91 20.87 25.96
N LYS A 556 8.34 21.09 27.17
CA LYS A 556 7.84 20.02 28.03
C LYS A 556 6.74 19.23 27.34
N SER A 557 5.77 19.92 26.74
CA SER A 557 4.66 19.26 26.03
C SER A 557 5.19 18.45 24.82
N ILE A 558 6.15 18.99 24.06
CA ILE A 558 6.81 18.29 22.94
C ILE A 558 7.55 17.04 23.44
N CYS A 559 8.34 17.15 24.53
CA CYS A 559 9.04 16.00 25.13
C CYS A 559 8.07 14.91 25.60
N ALA A 560 6.92 15.28 26.16
CA ALA A 560 5.87 14.34 26.57
C ALA A 560 5.31 13.61 25.35
N HIS A 561 4.89 14.33 24.31
CA HIS A 561 4.36 13.72 23.09
C HIS A 561 5.41 12.87 22.38
N HIS A 562 6.70 13.28 22.37
CA HIS A 562 7.76 12.47 21.76
C HIS A 562 7.98 11.15 22.51
N SER A 563 8.07 11.22 23.82
CA SER A 563 8.23 10.03 24.67
C SER A 563 7.02 9.11 24.57
N ALA A 564 5.81 9.67 24.49
CA ALA A 564 4.59 8.91 24.26
C ALA A 564 4.57 8.23 22.89
N THR A 565 5.20 8.81 21.85
CA THR A 565 5.33 8.18 20.53
C THR A 565 6.11 6.87 20.60
N HIS A 566 7.18 6.80 21.41
CA HIS A 566 7.92 5.56 21.64
C HIS A 566 7.08 4.51 22.36
N LEU A 567 6.35 4.91 23.42
CA LEU A 567 5.43 3.99 24.12
C LEU A 567 4.33 3.49 23.18
N LEU A 568 3.79 4.38 22.34
CA LEU A 568 2.77 4.02 21.34
C LEU A 568 3.30 3.03 20.30
N HIS A 569 4.51 3.25 19.79
CA HIS A 569 5.12 2.35 18.82
C HIS A 569 5.30 0.93 19.40
N ALA A 570 5.80 0.84 20.64
CA ALA A 570 5.96 -0.44 21.33
C ALA A 570 4.59 -1.12 21.61
N ALA A 571 3.58 -0.37 22.07
CA ALA A 571 2.23 -0.90 22.31
C ALA A 571 1.57 -1.41 21.01
N LEU A 572 1.70 -0.67 19.92
CA LEU A 572 1.20 -1.08 18.61
C LEU A 572 1.84 -2.40 18.16
N ARG A 573 3.14 -2.55 18.34
CA ARG A 573 3.85 -3.80 18.01
C ARG A 573 3.41 -4.96 18.89
N GLN A 574 3.17 -4.70 20.17
CA GLN A 574 2.71 -5.71 21.12
C GLN A 574 1.30 -6.22 20.79
N VAL A 575 0.38 -5.32 20.40
CA VAL A 575 -1.02 -5.65 20.14
C VAL A 575 -1.25 -6.13 18.71
N LEU A 576 -0.67 -5.42 17.72
CA LEU A 576 -0.93 -5.67 16.31
C LEU A 576 0.13 -6.57 15.64
N GLY A 577 1.31 -6.72 16.26
CA GLY A 577 2.39 -7.58 15.76
C GLY A 577 3.63 -6.83 15.28
N ASN A 578 4.71 -7.59 15.09
CA ASN A 578 6.06 -7.07 14.77
C ASN A 578 6.20 -6.42 13.39
N HIS A 579 5.20 -6.55 12.51
CA HIS A 579 5.15 -5.88 11.21
C HIS A 579 4.91 -4.37 11.31
N VAL A 580 4.44 -3.89 12.47
CA VAL A 580 4.26 -2.47 12.71
C VAL A 580 5.61 -1.77 12.68
N ALA A 581 5.76 -0.83 11.77
CA ALA A 581 6.93 0.02 11.58
C ALA A 581 6.49 1.45 11.31
N GLN A 582 7.22 2.42 11.84
CA GLN A 582 6.97 3.84 11.58
C GLN A 582 7.11 4.16 10.09
N LYS A 583 6.12 4.86 9.54
CA LYS A 583 6.11 5.40 8.17
C LYS A 583 6.14 6.92 8.15
N GLY A 584 5.79 7.55 9.25
CA GLY A 584 5.85 8.98 9.46
C GLY A 584 5.56 9.33 10.91
N SER A 585 6.02 10.49 11.35
CA SER A 585 5.74 11.02 12.68
C SER A 585 5.63 12.54 12.62
N LEU A 586 4.79 13.11 13.47
CA LEU A 586 4.74 14.53 13.76
C LEU A 586 4.48 14.69 15.25
N VAL A 587 5.40 15.37 15.92
CA VAL A 587 5.35 15.61 17.36
C VAL A 587 5.44 17.12 17.60
N ASN A 588 4.39 17.71 18.15
CA ASN A 588 4.32 19.12 18.52
C ASN A 588 3.74 19.30 19.93
N ALA A 589 3.59 20.53 20.38
CA ALA A 589 3.08 20.82 21.72
C ALA A 589 1.60 20.43 21.90
N ALA A 590 0.82 20.41 20.82
CA ALA A 590 -0.60 20.16 20.87
C ALA A 590 -0.97 18.66 20.81
N GLN A 591 -0.19 17.87 20.03
CA GLN A 591 -0.48 16.45 19.81
C GLN A 591 0.71 15.69 19.22
N LEU A 592 0.65 14.39 19.27
CA LEU A 592 1.47 13.50 18.45
C LEU A 592 0.64 12.89 17.32
N ARG A 593 1.28 12.63 16.19
CA ARG A 593 0.75 11.87 15.05
C ARG A 593 1.75 10.78 14.69
N PHE A 594 1.28 9.56 14.58
CA PHE A 594 2.08 8.40 14.25
C PHE A 594 1.47 7.64 13.06
N ASP A 595 2.20 7.62 11.94
CA ASP A 595 1.83 6.87 10.75
C ASP A 595 2.63 5.57 10.75
N PHE A 596 1.95 4.44 10.62
CA PHE A 596 2.57 3.11 10.74
C PHE A 596 2.04 2.11 9.72
N SER A 597 2.86 1.09 9.42
CA SER A 597 2.46 -0.01 8.55
C SER A 597 1.46 -0.92 9.26
N HIS A 598 0.26 -0.99 8.73
CA HIS A 598 -0.77 -1.96 9.12
C HIS A 598 -1.81 -2.08 8.01
N PHE A 599 -2.27 -3.30 7.76
CA PHE A 599 -3.09 -3.67 6.61
C PHE A 599 -4.59 -3.46 6.83
N ALA A 600 -5.07 -3.51 8.08
CA ALA A 600 -6.48 -3.40 8.43
C ALA A 600 -6.78 -2.16 9.29
N LYS A 601 -8.06 -1.84 9.46
CA LYS A 601 -8.50 -0.88 10.46
C LYS A 601 -8.26 -1.46 11.86
N VAL A 602 -7.67 -0.67 12.75
CA VAL A 602 -7.49 -1.06 14.16
C VAL A 602 -8.86 -1.06 14.83
N SER A 603 -9.22 -2.16 15.50
CA SER A 603 -10.50 -2.31 16.16
C SER A 603 -10.59 -1.43 17.43
N ALA A 604 -11.80 -1.20 17.92
CA ALA A 604 -12.02 -0.43 19.15
C ALA A 604 -11.39 -1.13 20.36
N GLU A 605 -11.42 -2.45 20.39
CA GLU A 605 -10.83 -3.29 21.43
C GLU A 605 -9.30 -3.20 21.41
N GLU A 606 -8.68 -3.28 20.23
CA GLU A 606 -7.23 -3.11 20.07
C GLU A 606 -6.77 -1.70 20.45
N LEU A 607 -7.50 -0.66 20.04
CA LEU A 607 -7.22 0.73 20.44
C LEU A 607 -7.28 0.90 21.95
N GLN A 608 -8.29 0.31 22.61
CA GLN A 608 -8.40 0.35 24.07
C GLN A 608 -7.22 -0.36 24.74
N GLN A 609 -6.82 -1.54 24.27
CA GLN A 609 -5.66 -2.26 24.78
C GLN A 609 -4.38 -1.44 24.64
N ILE A 610 -4.15 -0.80 23.50
CA ILE A 610 -3.00 0.06 23.25
C ILE A 610 -2.97 1.23 24.25
N GLU A 611 -4.09 1.91 24.42
CA GLU A 611 -4.23 3.02 25.39
C GLU A 611 -3.97 2.57 26.82
N ASP A 612 -4.50 1.41 27.21
CA ASP A 612 -4.34 0.84 28.55
C ASP A 612 -2.87 0.49 28.84
N ILE A 613 -2.16 -0.15 27.90
CA ILE A 613 -0.74 -0.48 28.00
C ILE A 613 0.09 0.80 28.20
N ILE A 614 -0.15 1.82 27.39
CA ILE A 614 0.62 3.07 27.49
C ILE A 614 0.38 3.75 28.85
N ASN A 615 -0.86 3.84 29.28
CA ASN A 615 -1.19 4.43 30.57
C ASN A 615 -0.66 3.59 31.75
N GLU A 616 -0.55 2.27 31.61
CA GLU A 616 0.13 1.41 32.59
C GLU A 616 1.62 1.76 32.68
N LYS A 617 2.32 1.88 31.56
CA LYS A 617 3.75 2.27 31.50
C LYS A 617 3.98 3.70 32.03
N ILE A 618 3.02 4.61 31.86
CA ILE A 618 3.04 5.94 32.45
C ILE A 618 2.94 5.85 33.97
N ARG A 619 1.97 5.09 34.50
CA ARG A 619 1.80 4.89 35.94
C ARG A 619 2.98 4.20 36.63
N ALA A 620 3.68 3.33 35.88
CA ALA A 620 4.87 2.65 36.35
C ALA A 620 6.05 3.62 36.55
N ASN A 621 5.97 4.86 36.03
CA ASN A 621 6.97 5.91 36.14
C ASN A 621 8.40 5.46 35.83
N ILE A 622 8.58 4.84 34.65
CA ILE A 622 9.82 4.21 34.18
C ILE A 622 10.84 5.29 33.88
N PRO A 623 12.08 5.23 34.40
CA PRO A 623 13.15 6.14 34.02
C PRO A 623 13.47 6.05 32.51
N VAL A 624 13.62 7.19 31.86
CA VAL A 624 14.05 7.25 30.46
C VAL A 624 15.59 7.35 30.44
N VAL A 625 16.22 6.26 30.02
CA VAL A 625 17.68 6.17 29.94
C VAL A 625 18.13 6.48 28.52
N ILE A 626 19.08 7.40 28.40
CA ILE A 626 19.63 7.82 27.11
C ILE A 626 21.11 7.49 27.10
N LYS A 627 21.58 6.76 26.06
CA LYS A 627 22.98 6.38 25.90
C LYS A 627 23.47 6.68 24.49
N GLU A 628 24.71 7.09 24.37
CA GLU A 628 25.43 7.15 23.10
C GLU A 628 26.34 5.92 22.99
N MET A 629 26.27 5.24 21.85
CA MET A 629 27.03 4.01 21.59
C MET A 629 27.23 3.82 20.10
N THR A 630 28.04 2.84 19.70
CA THR A 630 28.19 2.49 18.29
C THR A 630 26.90 1.88 17.75
N LYS A 631 26.70 1.96 16.44
CA LYS A 631 25.52 1.37 15.78
C LYS A 631 25.42 -0.16 16.04
N ASP A 632 26.56 -0.86 16.04
CA ASP A 632 26.60 -2.31 16.26
C ASP A 632 26.21 -2.67 17.69
N GLU A 633 26.67 -1.91 18.69
CA GLU A 633 26.26 -2.08 20.09
C GLU A 633 24.76 -1.83 20.26
N ALA A 634 24.21 -0.81 19.61
CA ALA A 634 22.78 -0.50 19.63
C ALA A 634 21.95 -1.63 19.03
N VAL A 635 22.37 -2.21 17.90
CA VAL A 635 21.72 -3.38 17.28
C VAL A 635 21.82 -4.60 18.19
N ALA A 636 22.97 -4.86 18.79
CA ALA A 636 23.15 -5.96 19.75
C ALA A 636 22.26 -5.81 20.99
N LEU A 637 21.97 -4.57 21.41
CA LEU A 637 21.01 -4.27 22.48
C LEU A 637 19.54 -4.46 22.07
N GLY A 638 19.27 -4.70 20.79
CA GLY A 638 17.92 -4.83 20.25
C GLY A 638 17.24 -3.49 19.91
N ALA A 639 18.02 -2.42 19.76
CA ALA A 639 17.47 -1.10 19.43
C ALA A 639 16.86 -1.07 18.03
N MET A 640 15.64 -0.54 17.93
CA MET A 640 14.97 -0.33 16.66
C MET A 640 15.51 0.93 15.97
N ALA A 641 15.92 0.77 14.71
CA ALA A 641 16.30 1.85 13.82
C ALA A 641 15.13 2.25 12.91
N LEU A 642 14.90 3.53 12.72
CA LEU A 642 13.91 4.00 11.75
C LEU A 642 14.37 3.74 10.32
N PHE A 643 13.46 3.25 9.50
CA PHE A 643 13.75 2.92 8.10
C PHE A 643 14.02 4.19 7.28
N GLY A 644 15.19 4.25 6.63
CA GLY A 644 15.53 5.35 5.72
C GLY A 644 16.32 6.50 6.33
N GLU A 645 16.61 6.51 7.63
CA GLU A 645 17.53 7.47 8.22
C GLU A 645 19.00 7.02 8.08
N LYS A 646 19.85 7.98 7.74
CA LYS A 646 21.31 7.75 7.70
C LYS A 646 21.87 8.06 9.08
N TYR A 647 22.23 7.01 9.81
CA TYR A 647 22.88 7.12 11.11
C TYR A 647 24.39 7.18 10.94
N GLY A 648 25.06 8.00 11.75
CA GLY A 648 26.52 7.99 11.87
C GLY A 648 27.04 6.75 12.61
N ASP A 649 28.36 6.68 12.79
CA ASP A 649 29.02 5.59 13.53
C ASP A 649 28.61 5.55 15.00
N THR A 650 28.32 6.71 15.60
CA THR A 650 27.78 6.87 16.95
C THR A 650 26.32 7.23 16.88
N VAL A 651 25.49 6.53 17.65
CA VAL A 651 24.03 6.69 17.69
C VAL A 651 23.53 6.92 19.11
N ARG A 652 22.47 7.71 19.23
CA ARG A 652 21.78 7.97 20.49
C ARG A 652 20.61 7.01 20.64
N VAL A 653 20.62 6.22 21.72
CA VAL A 653 19.63 5.18 22.05
C VAL A 653 18.79 5.65 23.23
N VAL A 654 17.47 5.63 23.06
CA VAL A 654 16.48 5.96 24.10
C VAL A 654 15.85 4.66 24.59
N ILE A 655 15.92 4.40 25.89
CA ILE A 655 15.44 3.15 26.53
C ILE A 655 14.34 3.53 27.54
N MET A 656 13.14 2.99 27.32
CA MET A 656 12.02 3.09 28.25
C MET A 656 11.55 1.66 28.57
N ASP A 657 12.16 1.01 29.58
CA ASP A 657 12.09 -0.41 29.88
C ASP A 657 12.81 -1.27 28.81
N PRO A 658 13.94 -1.96 29.18
CA PRO A 658 14.70 -2.79 28.24
C PRO A 658 13.90 -3.89 27.54
N ASN A 659 12.78 -4.32 28.14
CA ASN A 659 11.91 -5.35 27.58
C ASN A 659 10.71 -4.78 26.77
N TYR A 660 10.62 -3.45 26.64
CA TYR A 660 9.46 -2.81 26.03
C TYR A 660 9.83 -1.85 24.89
N SER A 661 10.65 -0.80 25.12
CA SER A 661 10.99 0.15 24.09
C SER A 661 12.46 0.54 24.13
N ILE A 662 13.21 0.18 23.08
CA ILE A 662 14.58 0.58 22.84
C ILE A 662 14.66 1.10 21.40
N GLU A 663 14.93 2.39 21.21
CA GLU A 663 14.89 3.00 19.87
C GLU A 663 16.05 3.97 19.63
N LEU A 664 16.54 4.04 18.40
CA LEU A 664 17.45 5.07 17.95
C LEU A 664 16.68 6.40 17.80
N CYS A 665 17.02 7.41 18.59
CA CYS A 665 16.29 8.67 18.55
C CYS A 665 17.16 9.87 18.95
N GLY A 666 17.21 10.88 18.08
CA GLY A 666 17.87 12.18 18.32
C GLY A 666 16.97 13.23 18.99
N GLY A 667 15.71 12.93 19.30
CA GLY A 667 14.75 13.89 19.84
C GLY A 667 14.91 14.19 21.32
N THR A 668 14.06 15.08 21.84
CA THR A 668 14.05 15.44 23.27
C THR A 668 12.97 14.66 24.00
N HIS A 669 13.28 14.17 25.20
CA HIS A 669 12.43 13.28 25.98
C HIS A 669 12.24 13.75 27.42
N VAL A 670 11.24 13.17 28.08
CA VAL A 670 11.03 13.34 29.54
C VAL A 670 12.05 12.51 30.32
N GLY A 671 12.27 12.83 31.59
CA GLY A 671 13.18 12.05 32.44
C GLY A 671 12.59 10.72 32.91
N ALA A 672 11.26 10.62 33.00
CA ALA A 672 10.55 9.39 33.34
C ALA A 672 9.15 9.42 32.73
N THR A 673 8.57 8.25 32.49
CA THR A 673 7.27 8.09 31.81
C THR A 673 6.10 8.71 32.61
N GLY A 674 6.19 8.80 33.93
CA GLY A 674 5.18 9.48 34.76
C GLY A 674 4.98 10.95 34.42
N ALA A 675 5.99 11.63 33.86
CA ALA A 675 5.89 13.03 33.44
C ALA A 675 4.98 13.24 32.19
N LEU A 676 4.55 12.17 31.52
CA LEU A 676 3.58 12.24 30.40
C LEU A 676 2.17 12.58 30.89
N GLY A 677 1.84 12.25 32.15
CA GLY A 677 0.47 12.39 32.66
C GLY A 677 -0.49 11.38 32.04
N LEU A 678 -1.68 11.85 31.66
CA LEU A 678 -2.66 11.00 30.96
C LEU A 678 -2.30 10.91 29.46
N PHE A 679 -2.39 9.71 28.89
CA PHE A 679 -2.37 9.49 27.43
C PHE A 679 -3.77 9.18 26.91
N LYS A 680 -4.18 9.82 25.83
CA LYS A 680 -5.48 9.59 25.20
C LYS A 680 -5.39 9.51 23.68
N LEU A 681 -5.91 8.44 23.10
CA LEU A 681 -6.09 8.32 21.66
C LEU A 681 -7.19 9.28 21.19
N ARG A 682 -6.92 10.03 20.11
CA ARG A 682 -7.88 10.99 19.53
C ARG A 682 -8.54 10.44 18.30
N SER A 683 -7.74 9.88 17.37
CA SER A 683 -8.26 9.35 16.12
C SER A 683 -7.41 8.21 15.58
N GLU A 684 -8.03 7.33 14.79
CA GLU A 684 -7.39 6.33 13.97
C GLU A 684 -7.98 6.37 12.57
N SER A 685 -7.12 6.43 11.52
CA SER A 685 -7.55 6.57 10.14
C SER A 685 -6.57 5.93 9.15
N ALA A 686 -7.04 5.68 7.92
CA ALA A 686 -6.18 5.27 6.81
C ALA A 686 -5.52 6.50 6.18
N VAL A 687 -4.21 6.40 5.90
CA VAL A 687 -3.46 7.43 5.15
C VAL A 687 -3.24 6.98 3.71
N ALA A 688 -2.84 5.74 3.56
CA ALA A 688 -2.62 5.06 2.29
C ALA A 688 -2.86 3.57 2.46
N ALA A 689 -2.91 2.83 1.37
CA ALA A 689 -3.01 1.38 1.47
C ALA A 689 -1.81 0.80 2.24
N GLY A 690 -2.08 0.01 3.29
CA GLY A 690 -1.07 -0.53 4.19
C GLY A 690 -0.45 0.48 5.17
N VAL A 691 -0.98 1.71 5.28
CA VAL A 691 -0.51 2.73 6.24
C VAL A 691 -1.69 3.30 7.01
N ARG A 692 -1.63 3.17 8.32
CA ARG A 692 -2.60 3.71 9.27
C ARG A 692 -2.00 4.88 10.01
N ARG A 693 -2.83 5.78 10.49
CA ARG A 693 -2.48 6.96 11.29
C ARG A 693 -3.19 6.92 12.63
N ILE A 694 -2.45 7.15 13.67
CA ILE A 694 -2.98 7.48 15.00
C ILE A 694 -2.60 8.90 15.37
N GLU A 695 -3.56 9.64 15.91
CA GLU A 695 -3.34 10.92 16.60
C GLU A 695 -3.67 10.73 18.07
N ALA A 696 -2.82 11.27 18.94
CA ALA A 696 -2.98 11.15 20.39
C ALA A 696 -2.49 12.39 21.13
N LEU A 697 -2.93 12.50 22.38
CA LEU A 697 -2.64 13.59 23.30
C LEU A 697 -2.00 13.05 24.57
N CYS A 698 -1.16 13.90 25.21
CA CYS A 698 -0.61 13.65 26.53
C CYS A 698 -0.86 14.81 27.48
N GLY A 699 -0.81 14.52 28.78
CA GLY A 699 -0.80 15.52 29.86
C GLY A 699 -2.04 16.39 29.85
N GLU A 700 -1.84 17.70 29.83
CA GLU A 700 -2.91 18.69 29.91
C GLU A 700 -3.91 18.57 28.74
N GLY A 701 -3.40 18.39 27.51
CA GLY A 701 -4.27 18.22 26.34
C GLY A 701 -5.19 17.01 26.45
N ALA A 702 -4.69 15.87 26.93
CA ALA A 702 -5.49 14.68 27.17
C ALA A 702 -6.53 14.90 28.29
N THR A 703 -6.15 15.56 29.36
CA THR A 703 -7.05 15.88 30.48
C THR A 703 -8.14 16.83 30.04
N THR A 704 -7.82 17.84 29.25
CA THR A 704 -8.80 18.79 28.69
C THR A 704 -9.82 18.08 27.82
N GLN A 705 -9.37 17.21 26.89
CA GLN A 705 -10.27 16.43 26.04
C GLN A 705 -11.24 15.56 26.86
N VAL A 706 -10.75 14.91 27.92
CA VAL A 706 -11.61 14.10 28.81
C VAL A 706 -12.62 14.96 29.55
N ASN A 707 -12.18 16.12 30.09
CA ASN A 707 -13.06 17.03 30.79
C ASN A 707 -14.15 17.63 29.89
N GLU A 708 -13.80 17.98 28.65
CA GLU A 708 -14.79 18.45 27.66
C GLU A 708 -15.84 17.37 27.36
N ALA A 709 -15.42 16.12 27.13
CA ALA A 709 -16.33 15.01 26.90
C ALA A 709 -17.24 14.72 28.10
N LEU A 710 -16.71 14.85 29.32
CA LEU A 710 -17.51 14.74 30.53
C LEU A 710 -18.54 15.90 30.70
N ALA A 711 -18.14 17.14 30.38
CA ALA A 711 -19.05 18.29 30.40
C ALA A 711 -20.17 18.15 29.36
N GLU A 712 -19.85 17.65 28.15
CA GLU A 712 -20.89 17.33 27.15
C GLU A 712 -21.87 16.26 27.66
N LEU A 713 -21.33 15.22 28.31
CA LEU A 713 -22.15 14.16 28.89
C LEU A 713 -23.07 14.70 30.00
N GLU A 714 -22.57 15.59 30.86
CA GLU A 714 -23.43 16.24 31.89
C GLU A 714 -24.53 17.09 31.23
N THR A 715 -24.21 17.86 30.19
CA THR A 715 -25.21 18.59 29.40
C THR A 715 -26.29 17.66 28.82
N ILE A 716 -25.89 16.51 28.27
CA ILE A 716 -26.83 15.51 27.75
C ILE A 716 -27.72 14.98 28.90
N LYS A 717 -27.14 14.66 30.07
CA LYS A 717 -27.89 14.19 31.23
C LYS A 717 -28.96 15.22 31.68
N GLU A 718 -28.62 16.50 31.67
CA GLU A 718 -29.57 17.60 31.99
C GLU A 718 -30.69 17.68 30.94
N LEU A 719 -30.37 17.65 29.65
CA LEU A 719 -31.35 17.71 28.56
C LEU A 719 -32.36 16.55 28.61
N VAL A 720 -31.87 15.33 28.84
CA VAL A 720 -32.75 14.15 28.95
C VAL A 720 -33.40 14.01 30.32
N LYS A 721 -33.12 14.90 31.31
CA LYS A 721 -33.63 14.87 32.68
C LYS A 721 -33.43 13.53 33.40
N ASN A 722 -32.36 12.81 33.04
CA ASN A 722 -32.00 11.53 33.66
C ASN A 722 -30.50 11.45 33.87
N THR A 723 -30.06 11.72 35.08
CA THR A 723 -28.66 11.74 35.47
C THR A 723 -28.06 10.34 35.70
N LYS A 724 -28.90 9.31 35.91
CA LYS A 724 -28.44 7.95 36.22
C LYS A 724 -28.27 7.10 34.99
N GLU A 725 -29.17 7.15 34.01
CA GLU A 725 -29.18 6.29 32.83
C GLU A 725 -29.44 7.13 31.55
N PRO A 726 -28.54 8.04 31.18
CA PRO A 726 -28.77 8.95 30.03
C PRO A 726 -28.93 8.22 28.71
N VAL A 727 -28.21 7.12 28.50
CA VAL A 727 -28.32 6.31 27.29
C VAL A 727 -29.73 5.71 27.14
N LYS A 728 -30.30 5.14 28.23
CA LYS A 728 -31.67 4.62 28.19
C LYS A 728 -32.70 5.73 27.96
N ALA A 729 -32.47 6.90 28.52
CA ALA A 729 -33.37 8.04 28.31
C ALA A 729 -33.38 8.49 26.85
N VAL A 730 -32.19 8.58 26.20
CA VAL A 730 -32.09 8.89 24.76
C VAL A 730 -32.75 7.80 23.92
N GLN A 731 -32.54 6.53 24.24
CA GLN A 731 -33.16 5.40 23.52
C GLN A 731 -34.69 5.47 23.64
N GLN A 732 -35.21 5.79 24.83
CA GLN A 732 -36.67 5.96 25.05
C GLN A 732 -37.21 7.15 24.23
N MET A 733 -36.52 8.31 24.25
CA MET A 733 -36.91 9.47 23.44
C MET A 733 -36.98 9.15 21.96
N VAL A 734 -36.02 8.39 21.41
CA VAL A 734 -36.02 7.95 20.02
C VAL A 734 -37.20 7.03 19.73
N ALA A 735 -37.50 6.09 20.65
CA ALA A 735 -38.65 5.19 20.51
C ALA A 735 -39.99 5.94 20.58
N ASP A 736 -40.11 6.90 21.49
CA ASP A 736 -41.30 7.74 21.64
C ASP A 736 -41.52 8.59 20.38
N LEU A 737 -40.46 9.17 19.82
CA LEU A 737 -40.51 9.95 18.59
C LEU A 737 -40.97 9.11 17.39
N GLN A 738 -40.49 7.88 17.27
CA GLN A 738 -40.98 6.94 16.27
C GLN A 738 -42.44 6.55 16.44
N SER A 739 -42.86 6.33 17.71
CA SER A 739 -44.24 6.03 18.05
C SER A 739 -45.17 7.20 17.72
N LEU A 740 -44.80 8.41 18.13
CA LEU A 740 -45.55 9.63 17.81
C LEU A 740 -45.69 9.84 16.32
N LYS A 741 -44.63 9.63 15.55
CA LYS A 741 -44.67 9.74 14.11
C LYS A 741 -45.67 8.78 13.47
N LYS A 742 -45.68 7.51 13.90
CA LYS A 742 -46.68 6.53 13.45
C LYS A 742 -48.11 6.92 13.82
N ARG A 743 -48.28 7.49 15.01
CA ARG A 743 -49.63 7.96 15.47
C ARG A 743 -50.08 9.14 14.60
N ILE A 744 -49.22 10.09 14.30
CA ILE A 744 -49.54 11.21 13.39
C ILE A 744 -49.98 10.66 12.03
N GLU A 745 -49.18 9.75 11.42
CA GLU A 745 -49.50 9.12 10.13
C GLU A 745 -50.88 8.43 10.16
N SER A 746 -51.21 7.75 11.29
CA SER A 746 -52.53 7.11 11.46
C SER A 746 -53.69 8.10 11.59
N TYR A 747 -53.50 9.21 12.32
CA TYR A 747 -54.50 10.27 12.39
C TYR A 747 -54.70 10.99 11.05
N GLU A 748 -53.62 11.27 10.34
CA GLU A 748 -53.70 11.82 8.99
C GLU A 748 -54.47 10.89 8.04
N ALA A 749 -54.19 9.57 8.09
CA ALA A 749 -54.93 8.59 7.29
C ALA A 749 -56.43 8.59 7.59
N LEU A 750 -56.80 8.65 8.88
CA LEU A 750 -58.21 8.75 9.31
C LEU A 750 -58.86 10.07 8.85
N ALA A 751 -58.13 11.19 8.93
CA ALA A 751 -58.61 12.48 8.46
C ALA A 751 -58.88 12.47 6.94
N LEU A 752 -57.98 11.84 6.16
CA LEU A 752 -58.17 11.71 4.71
C LEU A 752 -59.43 10.90 4.36
N VAL A 753 -59.76 9.84 5.11
CA VAL A 753 -61.02 9.08 4.92
C VAL A 753 -62.25 9.99 5.15
N GLY A 754 -62.25 10.83 6.17
CA GLY A 754 -63.30 11.82 6.43
C GLY A 754 -63.44 12.84 5.28
N ILE A 755 -62.31 13.40 4.85
CA ILE A 755 -62.28 14.37 3.74
C ILE A 755 -62.75 13.70 2.43
N LYS A 756 -62.36 12.47 2.15
CA LYS A 756 -62.82 11.73 0.97
C LYS A 756 -64.34 11.63 0.94
N LYS A 757 -64.96 11.22 2.06
CA LYS A 757 -66.41 11.08 2.20
C LYS A 757 -67.12 12.43 1.97
N GLU A 758 -66.60 13.51 2.50
CA GLU A 758 -67.09 14.86 2.21
C GLU A 758 -67.02 15.24 0.76
N LEU A 759 -65.86 14.96 0.10
CA LEU A 759 -65.62 15.22 -1.30
C LEU A 759 -66.57 14.47 -2.22
N GLU A 760 -66.82 13.18 -1.91
CA GLU A 760 -67.82 12.34 -2.61
C GLU A 760 -69.26 12.94 -2.54
N SER A 761 -69.63 13.63 -1.45
CA SER A 761 -70.90 14.32 -1.35
C SER A 761 -71.00 15.62 -2.16
N LYS A 762 -69.85 16.16 -2.59
CA LYS A 762 -69.70 17.43 -3.36
C LYS A 762 -69.50 17.18 -4.89
N VAL A 763 -69.66 15.94 -5.34
CA VAL A 763 -69.53 15.59 -6.77
C VAL A 763 -70.63 16.32 -7.55
N THR A 764 -70.22 17.05 -8.59
CA THR A 764 -71.14 17.68 -9.53
C THR A 764 -70.97 17.08 -10.92
N ARG A 765 -72.07 16.86 -11.66
CA ARG A 765 -72.03 16.37 -13.02
C ARG A 765 -72.20 17.54 -13.99
N ILE A 766 -71.20 17.70 -14.90
CA ILE A 766 -71.20 18.77 -15.90
C ILE A 766 -71.12 18.01 -17.27
N GLY A 767 -72.28 17.92 -17.97
CA GLY A 767 -72.37 17.03 -19.13
C GLY A 767 -72.11 15.58 -18.74
N ASP A 768 -71.17 14.93 -19.37
CA ASP A 768 -70.74 13.55 -19.08
C ASP A 768 -69.56 13.42 -18.11
N THR A 769 -69.10 14.58 -17.54
CA THR A 769 -67.94 14.65 -16.65
C THR A 769 -68.35 14.76 -15.17
N HIS A 770 -67.79 13.95 -14.30
CA HIS A 770 -67.83 14.14 -12.85
C HIS A 770 -66.80 15.15 -12.43
N PHE A 771 -67.16 16.17 -11.75
CA PHE A 771 -66.26 17.22 -11.25
C PHE A 771 -66.27 17.26 -9.72
N ILE A 772 -65.07 17.27 -9.13
CA ILE A 772 -64.83 17.46 -7.71
C ILE A 772 -63.81 18.60 -7.56
N GLY A 773 -64.25 19.70 -6.98
CA GLY A 773 -63.38 20.85 -6.70
C GLY A 773 -63.56 21.34 -5.29
N ALA A 774 -62.52 21.32 -4.47
CA ALA A 774 -62.60 21.73 -3.05
C ALA A 774 -61.25 22.24 -2.53
N VAL A 775 -61.37 23.21 -1.62
CA VAL A 775 -60.28 23.52 -0.71
C VAL A 775 -60.37 22.56 0.50
N VAL A 776 -59.35 21.81 0.77
CA VAL A 776 -59.31 20.80 1.83
C VAL A 776 -58.22 21.11 2.82
N SER A 777 -58.39 20.60 4.07
CA SER A 777 -57.34 20.72 5.09
C SER A 777 -56.52 19.42 5.17
N VAL A 778 -55.32 19.47 4.63
CA VAL A 778 -54.36 18.38 4.72
C VAL A 778 -53.07 18.93 5.28
N SER A 779 -52.29 18.06 5.98
CA SER A 779 -51.01 18.39 6.60
C SER A 779 -49.82 18.43 5.64
N ASN A 780 -49.92 17.76 4.48
CA ASN A 780 -48.85 17.70 3.51
C ASN A 780 -49.40 17.54 2.10
N PRO A 781 -48.59 17.88 1.04
CA PRO A 781 -49.04 17.80 -0.35
C PRO A 781 -49.36 16.38 -0.85
N ASP A 782 -48.75 15.34 -0.21
CA ASP A 782 -48.98 13.96 -0.61
C ASP A 782 -50.42 13.50 -0.22
N GLY A 783 -51.01 14.11 0.80
CA GLY A 783 -52.41 13.90 1.14
C GLY A 783 -53.36 14.29 0.00
N LEU A 784 -53.05 15.36 -0.74
CA LEU A 784 -53.86 15.78 -1.92
C LEU A 784 -53.76 14.72 -3.03
N LYS A 785 -52.53 14.20 -3.33
CA LYS A 785 -52.36 13.18 -4.33
C LYS A 785 -53.11 11.89 -3.98
N LYS A 786 -53.03 11.48 -2.70
CA LYS A 786 -53.71 10.29 -2.19
C LYS A 786 -55.22 10.41 -2.33
N LEU A 787 -55.80 11.55 -1.93
CA LEU A 787 -57.22 11.81 -2.13
C LEU A 787 -57.62 11.77 -3.62
N CYS A 788 -56.85 12.38 -4.51
CA CYS A 788 -57.10 12.31 -5.94
C CYS A 788 -57.13 10.87 -6.46
N SER A 789 -56.13 10.07 -6.07
CA SER A 789 -56.02 8.65 -6.51
C SER A 789 -57.17 7.77 -5.94
N GLU A 790 -57.56 8.01 -4.69
CA GLU A 790 -58.65 7.28 -4.07
C GLU A 790 -60.02 7.65 -4.66
N LEU A 791 -60.24 8.92 -5.06
CA LEU A 791 -61.45 9.37 -5.76
C LEU A 791 -61.53 8.79 -7.19
N GLN A 792 -60.43 8.69 -7.87
CA GLN A 792 -60.34 8.10 -9.21
C GLN A 792 -60.88 6.64 -9.25
N ALA A 793 -60.60 5.88 -8.17
CA ALA A 793 -61.12 4.53 -8.06
C ALA A 793 -62.63 4.41 -7.95
N SER A 794 -63.33 5.49 -7.58
CA SER A 794 -64.77 5.56 -7.31
C SER A 794 -65.61 6.08 -8.49
N TYR A 795 -65.01 6.78 -9.43
CA TYR A 795 -65.71 7.49 -10.51
C TYR A 795 -64.99 7.36 -11.86
N THR A 796 -65.76 7.27 -12.95
CA THR A 796 -65.30 7.36 -14.35
C THR A 796 -65.58 8.74 -14.90
N ASN A 797 -64.84 9.16 -15.92
CA ASN A 797 -64.89 10.51 -16.46
C ASN A 797 -64.70 11.60 -15.42
N LEU A 798 -63.71 11.47 -14.57
CA LEU A 798 -63.52 12.31 -13.40
C LEU A 798 -62.43 13.37 -13.63
N LEU A 799 -62.81 14.61 -13.30
CA LEU A 799 -61.86 15.76 -13.13
C LEU A 799 -61.86 16.15 -11.64
N VAL A 800 -60.72 16.04 -10.97
CA VAL A 800 -60.56 16.50 -9.59
C VAL A 800 -59.58 17.63 -9.51
N ILE A 801 -59.92 18.65 -8.73
CA ILE A 801 -58.97 19.66 -8.30
C ILE A 801 -59.12 19.85 -6.78
N LEU A 802 -58.05 19.54 -6.08
CA LEU A 802 -57.97 19.75 -4.64
C LEU A 802 -56.92 20.81 -4.34
N ALA A 803 -57.25 21.74 -3.52
CA ALA A 803 -56.34 22.81 -3.10
C ALA A 803 -56.24 22.83 -1.57
N ALA A 804 -55.06 23.16 -1.02
CA ALA A 804 -54.84 23.28 0.42
C ALA A 804 -53.89 24.44 0.71
N ASN A 805 -54.09 25.09 1.84
CA ASN A 805 -53.10 25.95 2.50
C ASN A 805 -52.31 25.11 3.49
N ILE A 806 -51.04 24.85 3.18
CA ILE A 806 -50.15 24.08 4.02
C ILE A 806 -49.01 25.00 4.47
N ASP A 807 -48.92 25.27 5.75
CA ASP A 807 -47.91 26.16 6.36
C ASP A 807 -47.82 27.55 5.66
N GLY A 808 -48.96 28.13 5.32
CA GLY A 808 -48.98 29.42 4.64
C GLY A 808 -48.74 29.42 3.14
N LYS A 809 -48.53 28.22 2.58
CA LYS A 809 -48.28 28.07 1.13
C LYS A 809 -49.44 27.35 0.44
N ALA A 810 -49.69 27.73 -0.81
CA ALA A 810 -50.67 27.07 -1.66
C ALA A 810 -50.13 25.71 -2.16
N SER A 811 -50.91 24.65 -1.99
CA SER A 811 -50.67 23.33 -2.62
C SER A 811 -51.93 22.90 -3.37
N VAL A 812 -51.75 22.48 -4.60
CA VAL A 812 -52.87 22.08 -5.49
C VAL A 812 -52.51 20.74 -6.15
N ALA A 813 -53.49 19.85 -6.23
CA ALA A 813 -53.42 18.63 -7.03
C ALA A 813 -54.57 18.59 -8.06
N VAL A 814 -54.29 18.25 -9.27
CA VAL A 814 -55.26 18.06 -10.37
C VAL A 814 -55.14 16.62 -10.88
N LEU A 815 -56.27 15.96 -10.97
CA LEU A 815 -56.38 14.63 -11.56
C LEU A 815 -57.37 14.69 -12.74
N VAL A 816 -56.99 14.10 -13.87
CA VAL A 816 -57.79 14.00 -15.10
C VAL A 816 -57.87 12.50 -15.49
N ASP A 817 -59.04 11.95 -15.49
CA ASP A 817 -59.27 10.57 -15.95
C ASP A 817 -58.85 10.33 -17.40
N ASP A 818 -58.34 9.16 -17.75
CA ASP A 818 -57.84 8.82 -19.07
C ASP A 818 -58.91 9.03 -20.19
N ASN A 819 -60.17 8.78 -19.87
CA ASN A 819 -61.24 9.05 -20.82
C ASN A 819 -61.37 10.54 -21.17
N LEU A 820 -61.17 11.44 -20.24
CA LEU A 820 -61.21 12.91 -20.45
C LEU A 820 -59.98 13.41 -21.17
N GLN A 821 -58.82 12.75 -21.00
CA GLN A 821 -57.65 13.07 -21.79
C GLN A 821 -57.89 12.81 -23.27
N GLY A 822 -58.55 11.68 -23.57
CA GLY A 822 -58.87 11.26 -24.96
C GLY A 822 -60.01 12.06 -25.60
N THR A 823 -61.10 12.32 -24.88
CA THR A 823 -62.32 12.89 -25.43
C THR A 823 -62.35 14.44 -25.43
N LYS A 824 -61.73 15.04 -24.40
CA LYS A 824 -61.73 16.52 -24.23
C LYS A 824 -60.32 17.14 -24.35
N GLY A 825 -59.26 16.31 -24.49
CA GLY A 825 -57.87 16.79 -24.59
C GLY A 825 -57.35 17.45 -23.33
N LEU A 826 -57.97 17.19 -22.16
CA LEU A 826 -57.54 17.72 -20.88
C LEU A 826 -56.33 16.95 -20.35
N GLU A 827 -55.29 17.66 -19.92
CA GLU A 827 -54.09 17.06 -19.31
C GLU A 827 -53.77 17.79 -17.98
N ALA A 828 -53.67 17.05 -16.89
CA ALA A 828 -53.42 17.62 -15.59
C ALA A 828 -52.20 18.54 -15.54
N GLN A 829 -51.11 18.16 -16.18
CA GLN A 829 -49.88 18.96 -16.24
C GLN A 829 -50.06 20.31 -16.94
N LYS A 830 -50.90 20.36 -18.03
CA LYS A 830 -51.21 21.60 -18.72
C LYS A 830 -52.13 22.48 -17.84
N ILE A 831 -53.14 21.88 -17.22
CA ILE A 831 -54.04 22.62 -16.32
C ILE A 831 -53.22 23.26 -15.18
N ILE A 832 -52.25 22.51 -14.58
CA ILE A 832 -51.37 23.05 -13.55
C ILE A 832 -50.57 24.23 -14.09
N LYS A 833 -49.93 24.10 -15.25
CA LYS A 833 -49.04 25.09 -15.81
C LYS A 833 -49.77 26.35 -16.23
N ASP A 834 -50.90 26.20 -16.94
CA ASP A 834 -51.54 27.33 -17.65
C ASP A 834 -52.61 28.01 -16.80
N HIS A 835 -53.27 27.30 -15.88
CA HIS A 835 -54.42 27.78 -15.12
C HIS A 835 -54.23 27.84 -13.62
N VAL A 836 -53.35 27.02 -13.03
CA VAL A 836 -53.13 26.93 -11.56
C VAL A 836 -51.92 27.74 -11.13
N ALA A 837 -50.76 27.44 -11.69
CA ALA A 837 -49.47 28.03 -11.25
C ALA A 837 -49.46 29.56 -11.24
N PRO A 838 -50.05 30.28 -12.23
CA PRO A 838 -50.09 31.74 -12.21
C PRO A 838 -50.90 32.29 -11.05
N LEU A 839 -52.01 31.63 -10.69
CA LEU A 839 -52.92 32.09 -9.65
C LEU A 839 -52.37 31.96 -8.21
N ILE A 840 -51.51 30.95 -8.00
CA ILE A 840 -50.84 30.66 -6.71
C ILE A 840 -49.42 31.24 -6.61
N LYS A 841 -48.97 31.99 -7.63
CA LYS A 841 -47.60 32.50 -7.74
C LYS A 841 -46.57 31.39 -7.51
N GLY A 842 -46.70 30.30 -8.25
CA GLY A 842 -45.90 29.10 -8.05
C GLY A 842 -45.59 28.37 -9.31
N GLY A 843 -45.19 27.12 -9.15
CA GLY A 843 -44.84 26.17 -10.21
C GLY A 843 -45.35 24.78 -9.88
N GLY A 844 -45.41 23.92 -10.87
CA GLY A 844 -45.84 22.57 -10.71
C GLY A 844 -45.53 21.68 -11.92
N GLY A 845 -45.85 20.44 -11.82
CA GLY A 845 -45.64 19.42 -12.85
C GLY A 845 -46.21 18.08 -12.47
N GLY A 846 -46.10 17.14 -13.36
CA GLY A 846 -46.61 15.77 -13.15
C GLY A 846 -46.85 15.07 -14.46
N GLN A 847 -47.72 14.07 -14.43
CA GLN A 847 -48.11 13.30 -15.58
C GLN A 847 -49.44 13.87 -16.18
N LYS A 848 -49.85 13.37 -17.33
CA LYS A 848 -51.11 13.79 -17.99
C LYS A 848 -52.33 13.55 -17.11
N GLY A 849 -52.33 12.47 -16.34
CA GLY A 849 -53.42 12.04 -15.47
C GLY A 849 -53.42 12.72 -14.10
N LEU A 850 -52.25 12.95 -13.49
CA LEU A 850 -52.11 13.55 -12.17
C LEU A 850 -50.92 14.50 -12.12
N ALA A 851 -51.19 15.75 -11.72
CA ALA A 851 -50.14 16.76 -11.57
C ALA A 851 -50.39 17.62 -10.31
N THR A 852 -49.31 18.18 -9.76
CA THR A 852 -49.37 19.01 -8.56
C THR A 852 -48.63 20.33 -8.73
N ALA A 853 -49.06 21.33 -8.01
CA ALA A 853 -48.42 22.67 -7.94
C ALA A 853 -48.25 23.12 -6.50
N GLY A 854 -47.16 23.86 -6.26
CA GLY A 854 -46.90 24.58 -5.02
C GLY A 854 -46.69 26.07 -5.32
N GLY A 855 -47.21 26.95 -4.47
CA GLY A 855 -47.10 28.40 -4.67
C GLY A 855 -47.04 29.19 -3.36
N GLN A 856 -46.65 30.44 -3.45
CA GLN A 856 -46.48 31.32 -2.27
C GLN A 856 -47.79 32.03 -1.87
N ASP A 857 -48.81 31.95 -2.71
CA ASP A 857 -50.08 32.74 -2.51
C ASP A 857 -51.27 31.80 -2.33
N PRO A 858 -51.68 31.50 -1.06
CA PRO A 858 -52.85 30.68 -0.77
C PRO A 858 -54.17 31.43 -0.87
N SER A 859 -54.17 32.76 -1.11
CA SER A 859 -55.42 33.57 -1.11
C SER A 859 -56.36 33.25 -2.27
N ASN A 860 -55.83 32.67 -3.35
CA ASN A 860 -56.55 32.41 -4.61
C ASN A 860 -57.04 30.97 -4.75
N LEU A 861 -56.98 30.13 -3.73
CA LEU A 861 -57.26 28.66 -3.87
C LEU A 861 -58.72 28.43 -4.34
N ALA A 862 -59.70 29.20 -3.89
CA ALA A 862 -61.09 29.10 -4.35
C ALA A 862 -61.23 29.50 -5.86
N LYS A 863 -60.49 30.55 -6.31
CA LYS A 863 -60.45 31.01 -7.73
C LYS A 863 -59.79 29.94 -8.62
N VAL A 864 -58.79 29.24 -8.13
CA VAL A 864 -58.15 28.12 -8.82
C VAL A 864 -59.15 27.02 -9.15
N ILE A 865 -60.04 26.68 -8.20
CA ILE A 865 -61.08 25.65 -8.37
C ILE A 865 -62.10 26.12 -9.45
N GLU A 866 -62.58 27.36 -9.36
CA GLU A 866 -63.53 27.90 -10.34
C GLU A 866 -62.97 28.01 -11.73
N THR A 867 -61.69 28.43 -11.86
CA THR A 867 -60.99 28.47 -13.17
C THR A 867 -60.91 27.11 -13.82
N VAL A 868 -60.57 26.07 -13.05
CA VAL A 868 -60.47 24.71 -13.62
C VAL A 868 -61.85 24.12 -13.90
N LYS A 869 -62.87 24.45 -13.10
CA LYS A 869 -64.25 24.10 -13.38
C LYS A 869 -64.74 24.66 -14.70
N GLY A 870 -64.33 25.92 -15.02
CA GLY A 870 -64.68 26.60 -16.27
C GLY A 870 -64.18 25.92 -17.56
N LEU A 871 -63.16 25.02 -17.45
CA LEU A 871 -62.65 24.24 -18.58
C LEU A 871 -63.59 23.12 -19.04
N LEU A 872 -64.68 22.83 -18.29
CA LEU A 872 -65.66 21.83 -18.63
C LEU A 872 -66.89 22.36 -19.38
N ASN A 873 -67.09 23.69 -19.44
CA ASN A 873 -68.18 24.36 -20.11
C ASN A 873 -67.96 24.62 -21.61
#